data_3a79906e15b264fd0332582681d33246
#
_entry.id   3a79906e15b264fd0332582681d33246
#
_cell.length_a   1.000
_cell.length_b   1.000
_cell.length_c   1.000
_cell.angle_alpha   90.00
_cell.angle_beta   90.00
_cell.angle_gamma   90.00
#
_symmetry.space_group_name_H-M   'P 1'
#
loop_
_entity.id
_entity.type
_entity.pdbx_description
1 polymer ?
#
loop_
_entity_poly.entity_id
_entity_poly.type
_entity_poly.pdbx_seq_one_letter_code
_entity_poly.pdbx_strand_id
1 'polypeptide(L)'
;MLTQIQPAPRIHSAIPPFPASYSLPRRQPLLHRRGPRFSFSRLRIINCSKLANESGNPSSSEMSEHHSVSGDDGVRRAYPFHEIEPKWQHYWEEKKTFRTPDEIDTSKPKFYVLDMFPYPSGVGLHVGHPLGYTATDILARLKRMQGFNVLHPMGWDAFGLPAEQYAIELKLLGFSYDWDREISTTEPDYYKWTQWIFLQLLKRGLAYQAEVPVNWCPALGTVLANEEVVDGVSERGGHPVVRKPMRQWMLKITAYADRLLEDLDGLDWPESVKEMQRNWIGRSEGAELQFSAMDSDGLESDIKITVYTTRPDTIFGATYLVLAPEHVLLPAIIADSQREVVEEYTELASRKSDLERTELQKEKTGVFSGSYARNPANGLAIPIWVADYVLGSYGTGAIMAVPAHDTRDHEFSLKYNIPVCGVVTPENGSFNYREKAYTGDGTMINSSSPTSGLDINGLPSKDAASKVIEWVEKTGCGMKKVNYKLRDWLFARQRYWGEPIPVIFLDGTGECVPVSEAELPLTLPELDDFTPTGTGEPPLAKALSWVQTVDPISGKSAQRETNTMPQWAGSCWYYLRFMDPRNPNALVDKEKEKYWSPVDVYVGGAEHAVLHLLYARFWHKVLYDVGVVSTKEPFQCVINQGIILGEVQYIAFRDSDGNLVSADSVDEMGDISQEIVTKSGDYFVLKDNPDIRLIGRAHKMSKSRGNVVNPDDVVSQYGADSLRLYEMFMGPFSTSGIDGVHRFLARVWRLVVGSPSLDGKYNVGTVDLDGEPSLEQLRCLHRCISKVTEEVEGTRFNTGISAMMEFINAAYKWDKLPRPVIEQFALLLSPYAPHMSEELWSRLGHSTSLAYEPYPTVNPEYLKESTVVLPVQINGKTRGTVQVKKQCTEEDAFGLASSDPKLSKFLDGKTIKKRIFVPAMTKKPGLSMRHVLCFGWKLVILVSVVLCVFAYLRIQQYSQSTAALPRKSRSLAYDFSGNPKMAFLFLVRRNLPLDFLWESFFEVGAIFNSFGI
;
A
#
# COMPACT_ATOMS: atom_id res chain seq x y z
N MET A 1 5.76 -72.40 -12.76
CA MET A 1 5.25 -73.04 -13.97
C MET A 1 5.42 -72.10 -15.13
N LEU A 2 6.34 -72.40 -15.98
CA LEU A 2 6.63 -71.79 -17.26
C LEU A 2 5.47 -72.00 -18.23
N THR A 3 5.12 -71.06 -19.05
CA THR A 3 4.78 -71.26 -20.44
C THR A 3 5.07 -70.01 -21.28
N GLN A 4 5.99 -70.18 -22.17
CA GLN A 4 6.30 -69.33 -23.31
C GLN A 4 5.19 -69.36 -24.33
N ILE A 5 4.96 -68.26 -25.07
CA ILE A 5 4.48 -68.30 -26.45
C ILE A 5 5.19 -67.15 -27.22
N GLN A 6 5.77 -67.53 -28.37
CA GLN A 6 6.52 -66.75 -29.32
C GLN A 6 5.68 -66.03 -30.38
N PRO A 7 6.26 -65.23 -31.27
CA PRO A 7 5.63 -64.11 -32.02
C PRO A 7 5.31 -64.49 -33.49
N ALA A 8 4.43 -63.72 -34.15
CA ALA A 8 4.29 -63.69 -35.61
C ALA A 8 3.48 -62.45 -36.07
N PRO A 9 3.49 -62.10 -37.35
CA PRO A 9 4.59 -61.67 -38.20
C PRO A 9 4.36 -60.26 -38.84
N ARG A 10 5.42 -59.72 -39.41
CA ARG A 10 5.45 -58.50 -40.24
C ARG A 10 4.58 -58.57 -41.47
N ILE A 11 3.85 -57.48 -41.79
CA ILE A 11 3.33 -57.19 -43.11
C ILE A 11 3.97 -55.88 -43.61
N HIS A 12 4.73 -56.02 -44.72
CA HIS A 12 5.16 -54.92 -45.56
C HIS A 12 4.00 -54.41 -46.41
N SER A 13 3.83 -53.08 -46.53
CA SER A 13 3.22 -52.54 -47.75
C SER A 13 3.88 -51.22 -48.12
N ALA A 14 4.11 -51.14 -49.42
CA ALA A 14 4.97 -50.19 -50.13
C ALA A 14 4.39 -48.80 -50.29
N ILE A 15 5.28 -47.85 -50.37
CA ILE A 15 5.03 -46.45 -50.78
C ILE A 15 5.17 -46.36 -52.31
N PRO A 16 4.29 -45.68 -53.06
CA PRO A 16 4.64 -45.22 -54.42
C PRO A 16 5.05 -43.75 -54.43
N PRO A 17 5.86 -43.33 -55.42
CA PRO A 17 6.59 -42.06 -55.42
C PRO A 17 5.82 -40.89 -56.08
N PHE A 18 6.20 -39.68 -55.69
CA PHE A 18 5.79 -38.39 -56.27
C PHE A 18 6.36 -38.17 -57.65
N PRO A 19 5.67 -37.43 -58.53
CA PRO A 19 6.31 -36.81 -59.72
C PRO A 19 6.64 -35.34 -59.46
N ALA A 20 7.82 -34.99 -59.98
CA ALA A 20 8.43 -33.70 -59.95
C ALA A 20 7.84 -32.70 -60.97
N SER A 21 8.17 -31.44 -60.77
CA SER A 21 8.25 -30.29 -61.68
C SER A 21 7.07 -29.38 -61.84
N TYR A 22 7.23 -28.18 -61.35
CA TYR A 22 6.95 -26.94 -62.12
C TYR A 22 7.98 -25.87 -61.77
N SER A 23 8.50 -25.29 -62.88
CA SER A 23 9.61 -24.35 -62.97
C SER A 23 9.21 -22.88 -62.72
N LEU A 24 10.16 -22.12 -62.21
CA LEU A 24 10.26 -20.67 -62.00
C LEU A 24 9.94 -19.80 -63.25
N PRO A 25 9.75 -18.48 -62.98
CA PRO A 25 10.60 -17.55 -63.69
C PRO A 25 11.40 -16.60 -62.78
N ARG A 26 12.64 -16.41 -63.23
CA ARG A 26 13.65 -15.43 -62.76
C ARG A 26 13.15 -14.00 -62.90
N ARG A 27 13.42 -13.13 -61.92
CA ARG A 27 13.67 -11.70 -62.14
C ARG A 27 14.95 -11.27 -61.43
N GLN A 28 15.70 -10.43 -62.20
CA GLN A 28 17.05 -9.95 -61.97
C GLN A 28 17.13 -8.86 -60.86
N PRO A 29 18.36 -8.47 -60.42
CA PRO A 29 18.66 -7.86 -59.17
C PRO A 29 18.67 -6.32 -59.23
N LEU A 30 18.25 -5.65 -58.13
CA LEU A 30 18.45 -4.22 -57.91
C LEU A 30 19.32 -3.99 -56.64
N LEU A 31 20.48 -3.47 -56.98
CA LEU A 31 21.42 -2.60 -56.26
C LEU A 31 21.33 -2.41 -54.75
N HIS A 32 22.50 -2.72 -54.15
CA HIS A 32 23.02 -2.36 -52.85
C HIS A 32 22.63 -0.96 -52.33
N ARG A 33 22.13 -0.92 -51.08
CA ARG A 33 22.49 0.12 -50.13
C ARG A 33 22.99 -0.52 -48.84
N ARG A 34 24.26 -0.24 -48.54
CA ARG A 34 24.96 -0.66 -47.32
C ARG A 34 24.37 0.11 -46.13
N GLY A 35 23.85 -0.59 -45.10
CA GLY A 35 23.66 -0.10 -43.76
C GLY A 35 24.89 -0.40 -42.90
N PRO A 36 25.20 0.40 -41.90
CA PRO A 36 26.47 0.28 -41.16
C PRO A 36 26.43 -0.89 -40.22
N ARG A 37 27.50 -1.66 -40.24
CA ARG A 37 27.86 -2.70 -39.24
C ARG A 37 28.27 -1.98 -37.98
N PHE A 38 27.58 -2.19 -36.86
CA PHE A 38 28.08 -1.89 -35.53
C PHE A 38 29.02 -3.01 -35.08
N SER A 39 30.29 -2.70 -34.91
CA SER A 39 31.27 -3.57 -34.26
C SER A 39 31.32 -3.14 -32.78
N PHE A 40 31.11 -4.08 -31.87
CA PHE A 40 31.38 -3.90 -30.46
C PHE A 40 32.89 -3.73 -30.23
N SER A 41 33.30 -2.54 -29.86
CA SER A 41 34.62 -2.29 -29.30
C SER A 41 34.50 -1.74 -27.89
N ARG A 42 35.20 -2.40 -26.97
CA ARG A 42 35.37 -2.12 -25.53
C ARG A 42 35.29 -0.62 -25.20
N LEU A 43 34.38 -0.26 -24.33
CA LEU A 43 34.37 1.04 -23.65
C LEU A 43 35.59 1.17 -22.74
N ARG A 44 36.50 2.05 -23.11
CA ARG A 44 37.50 2.62 -22.23
C ARG A 44 36.88 3.79 -21.50
N ILE A 45 37.02 3.78 -20.19
CA ILE A 45 36.74 4.92 -19.31
C ILE A 45 37.57 6.11 -19.80
N ILE A 46 36.90 7.18 -20.25
CA ILE A 46 37.55 8.44 -20.58
C ILE A 46 37.40 9.36 -19.36
N ASN A 47 38.56 9.61 -18.72
CA ASN A 47 38.74 10.68 -17.75
C ASN A 47 38.46 12.03 -18.44
N CYS A 48 37.45 12.76 -18.04
CA CYS A 48 37.23 14.14 -18.42
C CYS A 48 38.13 15.07 -17.61
N SER A 49 39.36 15.19 -18.05
CA SER A 49 40.19 16.34 -17.71
C SER A 49 40.98 16.73 -18.95
N LYS A 50 40.66 17.87 -19.54
CA LYS A 50 41.29 18.67 -20.58
C LYS A 50 40.47 18.83 -21.85
N LEU A 51 39.83 19.96 -21.96
CA LEU A 51 39.66 20.74 -23.18
C LEU A 51 39.29 22.18 -22.80
N ALA A 52 40.33 22.98 -22.70
CA ALA A 52 40.20 24.43 -22.87
C ALA A 52 41.00 24.79 -24.12
N ASN A 53 40.39 25.71 -24.90
CA ASN A 53 40.92 26.42 -26.03
C ASN A 53 40.97 25.70 -27.38
N GLU A 54 40.07 26.09 -28.31
CA GLU A 54 40.43 26.89 -29.48
C GLU A 54 39.17 27.38 -30.22
N SER A 55 39.26 28.61 -30.61
CA SER A 55 38.34 29.48 -31.34
C SER A 55 38.01 29.08 -32.78
N GLY A 56 36.75 29.33 -33.21
CA GLY A 56 36.43 29.36 -34.63
C GLY A 56 34.93 29.37 -34.92
N ASN A 57 34.36 30.55 -35.14
CA ASN A 57 33.06 30.78 -35.79
C ASN A 57 33.23 30.58 -37.31
N PRO A 58 32.20 30.19 -38.18
CA PRO A 58 31.01 31.03 -38.37
C PRO A 58 29.68 30.34 -38.77
N SER A 59 28.62 31.12 -38.66
CA SER A 59 27.42 31.31 -39.50
C SER A 59 26.25 30.30 -39.46
N SER A 60 25.18 30.82 -38.84
CA SER A 60 23.77 30.96 -39.27
C SER A 60 23.03 29.78 -39.90
N SER A 61 21.97 29.31 -39.22
CA SER A 61 20.58 29.42 -39.69
C SER A 61 19.61 28.83 -38.64
N GLU A 62 18.70 29.66 -38.21
CA GLU A 62 17.33 29.42 -37.75
C GLU A 62 16.98 28.10 -37.06
N MET A 63 16.86 28.18 -35.76
CA MET A 63 15.88 27.38 -35.01
C MET A 63 15.32 28.20 -33.83
N SER A 64 14.02 28.15 -33.75
CA SER A 64 13.08 28.76 -32.85
C SER A 64 13.59 29.08 -31.43
N GLU A 65 13.40 30.33 -31.08
CA GLU A 65 13.57 30.92 -29.77
C GLU A 65 12.68 30.22 -28.74
N HIS A 66 13.27 29.43 -27.84
CA HIS A 66 12.74 29.28 -26.49
C HIS A 66 13.25 30.46 -25.65
N HIS A 67 12.35 31.26 -25.16
CA HIS A 67 12.59 32.42 -24.30
C HIS A 67 13.50 32.05 -23.14
N SER A 68 14.76 32.46 -23.26
CA SER A 68 15.60 32.72 -22.11
C SER A 68 15.12 34.00 -21.46
N VAL A 69 14.39 33.89 -20.37
CA VAL A 69 14.15 35.02 -19.45
C VAL A 69 15.48 35.36 -18.82
N SER A 70 16.20 36.31 -19.43
CA SER A 70 17.29 37.03 -18.81
C SER A 70 16.70 38.07 -17.87
N GLY A 71 16.26 37.60 -16.68
CA GLY A 71 16.03 38.41 -15.51
C GLY A 71 17.24 38.23 -14.60
N ASP A 72 18.20 39.12 -14.72
CA ASP A 72 19.24 39.33 -13.73
C ASP A 72 18.62 39.92 -12.47
N ASP A 73 17.80 39.13 -11.77
CA ASP A 73 17.39 39.40 -10.38
C ASP A 73 18.11 38.40 -9.50
N GLY A 74 19.24 38.86 -8.99
CA GLY A 74 19.98 38.53 -7.79
C GLY A 74 19.54 37.32 -6.91
N VAL A 75 19.16 36.20 -7.43
CA VAL A 75 19.26 34.92 -6.73
C VAL A 75 20.74 34.50 -6.81
N ARG A 76 21.58 35.23 -6.08
CA ARG A 76 22.94 34.84 -5.77
C ARG A 76 22.83 33.41 -5.26
N ARG A 77 23.47 32.48 -5.97
CA ARG A 77 23.50 31.02 -5.65
C ARG A 77 23.65 30.85 -4.16
N ALA A 78 22.68 30.24 -3.53
CA ALA A 78 22.49 30.32 -2.10
C ALA A 78 23.65 29.66 -1.33
N TYR A 79 24.23 28.58 -1.91
CA TYR A 79 25.48 27.89 -1.50
C TYR A 79 25.97 26.99 -2.66
N PRO A 80 27.27 26.59 -2.68
CA PRO A 80 27.84 25.88 -3.82
C PRO A 80 27.58 24.36 -3.79
N PHE A 81 26.33 23.93 -3.80
CA PHE A 81 25.97 22.50 -3.71
C PHE A 81 26.57 21.67 -4.85
N HIS A 82 26.74 22.24 -6.07
CA HIS A 82 27.36 21.54 -7.20
C HIS A 82 28.80 21.10 -6.96
N GLU A 83 29.50 21.73 -6.01
CA GLU A 83 30.87 21.38 -5.63
C GLU A 83 30.87 20.47 -4.39
N ILE A 84 29.97 20.76 -3.45
CA ILE A 84 29.91 20.10 -2.14
C ILE A 84 29.39 18.66 -2.27
N GLU A 85 28.26 18.45 -2.98
CA GLU A 85 27.60 17.17 -3.04
C GLU A 85 28.48 16.09 -3.73
N PRO A 86 29.04 16.31 -4.94
CA PRO A 86 29.93 15.31 -5.57
C PRO A 86 31.21 15.05 -4.76
N LYS A 87 31.77 16.08 -4.09
CA LYS A 87 32.94 15.92 -3.23
C LYS A 87 32.72 14.91 -2.12
N TRP A 88 31.61 15.05 -1.39
CA TRP A 88 31.31 14.17 -0.24
C TRP A 88 30.81 12.82 -0.66
N GLN A 89 30.04 12.69 -1.75
CA GLN A 89 29.68 11.40 -2.35
C GLN A 89 30.91 10.58 -2.72
N HIS A 90 31.89 11.21 -3.39
CA HIS A 90 33.15 10.57 -3.72
C HIS A 90 33.96 10.14 -2.48
N TYR A 91 34.01 10.99 -1.45
CA TYR A 91 34.64 10.67 -0.17
C TYR A 91 34.02 9.44 0.48
N TRP A 92 32.72 9.39 0.58
CA TRP A 92 32.00 8.26 1.20
C TRP A 92 32.18 6.95 0.42
N GLU A 93 32.21 7.03 -0.91
CA GLU A 93 32.46 5.86 -1.76
C GLU A 93 33.92 5.36 -1.61
N GLU A 94 34.91 6.25 -1.66
CA GLU A 94 36.33 5.92 -1.48
C GLU A 94 36.63 5.29 -0.10
N LYS A 95 36.05 5.88 0.96
CA LYS A 95 36.30 5.44 2.35
C LYS A 95 35.35 4.32 2.78
N LYS A 96 34.37 3.92 1.96
CA LYS A 96 33.36 2.94 2.31
C LYS A 96 32.67 3.28 3.64
N THR A 97 32.36 4.58 3.85
CA THR A 97 31.93 5.17 5.13
C THR A 97 30.73 4.45 5.73
N PHE A 98 29.81 3.95 4.89
CA PHE A 98 28.55 3.33 5.32
C PHE A 98 28.53 1.81 5.21
N ARG A 99 29.69 1.20 4.96
CA ARG A 99 29.80 -0.26 4.88
C ARG A 99 29.50 -0.91 6.23
N THR A 100 28.64 -1.91 6.21
CA THR A 100 28.38 -2.79 7.36
C THR A 100 29.54 -3.77 7.51
N PRO A 101 30.23 -3.85 8.66
CA PRO A 101 31.34 -4.77 8.86
C PRO A 101 30.92 -6.23 8.63
N ASP A 102 31.82 -7.03 8.06
CA ASP A 102 31.57 -8.47 7.87
C ASP A 102 31.66 -9.23 9.20
N GLU A 103 32.61 -8.82 10.07
CA GLU A 103 32.69 -9.25 11.47
C GLU A 103 31.85 -8.32 12.33
N ILE A 104 30.77 -8.86 12.87
CA ILE A 104 29.78 -8.10 13.61
C ILE A 104 30.13 -8.09 15.09
N ASP A 105 30.28 -6.90 15.67
CA ASP A 105 30.35 -6.72 17.11
C ASP A 105 28.97 -6.92 17.74
N THR A 106 28.68 -8.15 18.14
CA THR A 106 27.36 -8.52 18.72
C THR A 106 27.09 -7.89 20.09
N SER A 107 28.06 -7.16 20.68
CA SER A 107 27.83 -6.40 21.92
C SER A 107 27.01 -5.12 21.68
N LYS A 108 26.98 -4.63 20.43
CA LYS A 108 26.20 -3.48 20.02
C LYS A 108 24.80 -3.88 19.58
N PRO A 109 23.78 -3.04 19.83
CA PRO A 109 22.46 -3.28 19.32
C PRO A 109 22.45 -3.21 17.78
N LYS A 110 21.65 -4.05 17.15
CA LYS A 110 21.43 -4.02 15.71
C LYS A 110 20.34 -3.02 15.33
N PHE A 111 20.41 -2.51 14.10
CA PHE A 111 19.33 -1.81 13.46
C PHE A 111 19.33 -2.15 11.97
N TYR A 112 18.38 -2.96 11.55
CA TYR A 112 18.18 -3.32 10.17
C TYR A 112 17.02 -2.51 9.60
N VAL A 113 17.33 -1.52 8.78
CA VAL A 113 16.36 -0.68 8.09
C VAL A 113 16.41 -0.99 6.61
N LEU A 114 15.23 -1.14 6.00
CA LEU A 114 15.11 -1.59 4.64
C LEU A 114 14.00 -0.86 3.91
N ASP A 115 14.27 -0.48 2.68
CA ASP A 115 13.28 -0.02 1.71
C ASP A 115 12.74 -1.20 0.89
N MET A 116 11.50 -1.10 0.44
CA MET A 116 11.08 -1.91 -0.69
C MET A 116 11.94 -1.52 -1.89
N PHE A 117 12.80 -2.44 -2.33
CA PHE A 117 13.72 -2.14 -3.42
C PHE A 117 12.98 -1.84 -4.73
N PRO A 118 13.55 -0.97 -5.59
CA PRO A 118 12.81 -0.45 -6.73
C PRO A 118 12.48 -1.54 -7.75
N TYR A 119 11.25 -1.49 -8.22
CA TYR A 119 10.75 -2.21 -9.37
C TYR A 119 10.78 -1.29 -10.59
N PRO A 120 11.55 -1.62 -11.64
CA PRO A 120 11.69 -0.76 -12.80
C PRO A 120 10.44 -0.80 -13.69
N SER A 121 9.42 -0.04 -13.32
CA SER A 121 8.16 0.08 -14.08
C SER A 121 8.22 1.00 -15.31
N GLY A 122 9.39 1.59 -15.60
CA GLY A 122 9.60 2.50 -16.75
C GLY A 122 10.92 3.27 -16.64
N VAL A 123 11.16 4.21 -17.57
CA VAL A 123 12.41 4.99 -17.63
C VAL A 123 12.48 5.97 -16.45
N GLY A 124 13.52 5.90 -15.63
CA GLY A 124 13.87 6.81 -14.55
C GLY A 124 12.95 6.77 -13.32
N LEU A 125 13.44 7.32 -12.22
CA LEU A 125 12.67 7.57 -11.00
C LEU A 125 11.74 8.80 -11.19
N HIS A 126 10.76 8.95 -10.34
CA HIS A 126 10.07 10.21 -10.10
C HIS A 126 10.22 10.60 -8.62
N VAL A 127 10.04 11.87 -8.30
CA VAL A 127 10.22 12.42 -6.94
C VAL A 127 9.43 11.68 -5.84
N GLY A 128 8.51 10.80 -6.19
CA GLY A 128 7.82 9.93 -5.24
C GLY A 128 8.63 8.74 -4.72
N HIS A 129 9.62 8.28 -5.46
CA HIS A 129 10.47 7.17 -5.01
C HIS A 129 11.43 7.58 -3.88
N PRO A 130 12.17 8.72 -3.98
CA PRO A 130 13.09 9.17 -2.94
C PRO A 130 12.45 9.41 -1.56
N LEU A 131 11.14 9.57 -1.46
CA LEU A 131 10.46 9.83 -0.19
C LEU A 131 10.76 8.74 0.85
N GLY A 132 10.55 7.47 0.50
CA GLY A 132 10.85 6.33 1.38
C GLY A 132 12.35 6.24 1.67
N TYR A 133 13.16 6.31 0.62
CA TYR A 133 14.61 6.18 0.70
C TYR A 133 15.27 7.27 1.55
N THR A 134 14.74 8.49 1.51
CA THR A 134 15.21 9.58 2.39
C THR A 134 14.84 9.32 3.85
N ALA A 135 13.65 8.80 4.11
CA ALA A 135 13.22 8.48 5.47
C ALA A 135 14.08 7.38 6.10
N THR A 136 14.36 6.29 5.37
CA THR A 136 15.24 5.20 5.84
C THR A 136 16.67 5.66 6.02
N ASP A 137 17.18 6.52 5.13
CA ASP A 137 18.54 7.06 5.23
C ASP A 137 18.71 7.97 6.47
N ILE A 138 17.71 8.81 6.79
CA ILE A 138 17.73 9.63 8.01
C ILE A 138 17.80 8.73 9.25
N LEU A 139 16.98 7.67 9.30
CA LEU A 139 16.99 6.71 10.41
C LEU A 139 18.32 5.94 10.49
N ALA A 140 18.86 5.50 9.35
CA ALA A 140 20.13 4.79 9.29
C ALA A 140 21.29 5.63 9.81
N ARG A 141 21.36 6.91 9.37
CA ARG A 141 22.39 7.86 9.84
C ARG A 141 22.26 8.13 11.33
N LEU A 142 21.05 8.42 11.81
CA LEU A 142 20.79 8.61 13.24
C LEU A 142 21.26 7.40 14.07
N LYS A 143 20.89 6.19 13.67
CA LYS A 143 21.21 4.97 14.43
C LYS A 143 22.69 4.64 14.42
N ARG A 144 23.43 4.90 13.30
CA ARG A 144 24.89 4.79 13.28
C ARG A 144 25.55 5.74 14.29
N MET A 145 25.13 7.01 14.29
CA MET A 145 25.62 8.01 15.23
C MET A 145 25.24 7.71 16.69
N GLN A 146 24.16 6.95 16.92
CA GLN A 146 23.76 6.42 18.24
C GLN A 146 24.53 5.15 18.64
N GLY A 147 25.45 4.66 17.81
CA GLY A 147 26.33 3.53 18.10
C GLY A 147 25.73 2.14 17.80
N PHE A 148 24.65 2.07 17.02
CA PHE A 148 24.10 0.80 16.55
C PHE A 148 24.95 0.21 15.42
N ASN A 149 24.96 -1.12 15.30
CA ASN A 149 25.28 -1.77 14.05
C ASN A 149 24.10 -1.59 13.09
N VAL A 150 24.35 -0.90 11.98
CA VAL A 150 23.29 -0.60 11.01
C VAL A 150 23.49 -1.39 9.73
N LEU A 151 22.46 -2.11 9.31
CA LEU A 151 22.35 -2.74 7.99
C LEU A 151 21.35 -1.94 7.16
N HIS A 152 21.84 -1.25 6.12
CA HIS A 152 21.05 -0.42 5.20
C HIS A 152 21.50 -0.70 3.77
N PRO A 153 21.07 -1.82 3.15
CA PRO A 153 21.44 -2.23 1.82
C PRO A 153 20.48 -1.71 0.75
N MET A 154 20.89 -1.80 -0.53
CA MET A 154 20.08 -1.53 -1.70
C MET A 154 20.27 -2.62 -2.76
N GLY A 155 19.25 -2.88 -3.58
CA GLY A 155 19.31 -3.85 -4.67
C GLY A 155 18.17 -3.63 -5.68
N TRP A 156 18.00 -4.58 -6.61
CA TRP A 156 17.17 -4.40 -7.78
C TRP A 156 16.24 -5.60 -7.99
N ASP A 157 14.93 -5.32 -8.12
CA ASP A 157 13.97 -6.27 -8.68
C ASP A 157 13.98 -6.12 -10.21
N ALA A 158 14.97 -6.73 -10.85
CA ALA A 158 15.61 -6.24 -12.06
C ALA A 158 15.30 -7.01 -13.34
N PHE A 159 14.26 -7.81 -13.42
CA PHE A 159 13.88 -8.35 -14.71
C PHE A 159 13.42 -7.25 -15.68
N GLY A 160 14.40 -6.41 -16.16
CA GLY A 160 14.18 -5.31 -17.11
C GLY A 160 15.30 -4.24 -17.09
N LEU A 161 15.46 -3.51 -18.20
CA LEU A 161 16.48 -2.48 -18.49
C LEU A 161 16.55 -1.25 -17.55
N PRO A 162 15.49 -0.79 -16.87
CA PRO A 162 15.56 0.45 -16.10
C PRO A 162 16.34 0.39 -14.77
N ALA A 163 16.79 -0.78 -14.32
CA ALA A 163 17.47 -0.93 -13.02
C ALA A 163 18.79 -0.16 -12.93
N GLU A 164 19.59 -0.15 -13.99
CA GLU A 164 20.85 0.63 -14.03
C GLU A 164 20.61 2.14 -13.93
N GLN A 165 19.56 2.64 -14.59
CA GLN A 165 19.17 4.05 -14.53
C GLN A 165 18.82 4.44 -13.10
N TYR A 166 18.04 3.62 -12.41
CA TYR A 166 17.64 3.85 -11.02
C TYR A 166 18.84 3.86 -10.07
N ALA A 167 19.82 2.99 -10.29
CA ALA A 167 21.06 2.97 -9.50
C ALA A 167 21.83 4.29 -9.58
N ILE A 168 21.96 4.83 -10.79
CA ILE A 168 22.64 6.11 -11.03
C ILE A 168 21.90 7.24 -10.31
N GLU A 169 20.58 7.34 -10.50
CA GLU A 169 19.74 8.37 -9.89
C GLU A 169 19.75 8.32 -8.35
N LEU A 170 19.74 7.11 -7.75
CA LEU A 170 19.83 6.96 -6.29
C LEU A 170 21.20 7.36 -5.73
N LYS A 171 22.28 7.09 -6.45
CA LYS A 171 23.62 7.51 -6.02
C LYS A 171 23.76 9.03 -5.96
N LEU A 172 23.13 9.77 -6.86
CA LEU A 172 23.13 11.24 -6.86
C LEU A 172 22.49 11.86 -5.60
N LEU A 173 21.63 11.14 -4.90
CA LEU A 173 20.99 11.60 -3.67
C LEU A 173 21.83 11.41 -2.41
N GLY A 174 23.01 10.76 -2.53
CA GLY A 174 23.98 10.60 -1.45
C GLY A 174 23.46 9.78 -0.27
N PHE A 175 22.66 8.74 -0.53
CA PHE A 175 22.17 7.84 0.52
C PHE A 175 23.27 7.00 1.16
N SER A 176 23.13 6.69 2.44
CA SER A 176 24.07 5.90 3.23
C SER A 176 23.86 4.38 3.08
N TYR A 177 23.63 3.92 1.84
CA TYR A 177 23.51 2.49 1.55
C TYR A 177 24.87 1.79 1.59
N ASP A 178 24.85 0.54 2.02
CA ASP A 178 25.98 -0.38 1.87
C ASP A 178 25.95 -1.00 0.47
N TRP A 179 26.56 -0.32 -0.50
CA TRP A 179 26.62 -0.76 -1.91
C TRP A 179 27.42 -2.05 -2.13
N ASP A 180 28.29 -2.44 -1.17
CA ASP A 180 29.00 -3.72 -1.25
C ASP A 180 28.07 -4.92 -1.05
N ARG A 181 26.83 -4.67 -0.57
CA ARG A 181 25.74 -5.67 -0.41
C ARG A 181 24.68 -5.59 -1.49
N GLU A 182 24.97 -4.89 -2.58
CA GLU A 182 24.07 -4.81 -3.74
C GLU A 182 23.76 -6.21 -4.28
N ILE A 183 22.49 -6.47 -4.56
CA ILE A 183 21.98 -7.70 -5.17
C ILE A 183 20.99 -7.37 -6.30
N SER A 184 20.86 -8.30 -7.25
CA SER A 184 19.87 -8.24 -8.31
C SER A 184 19.13 -9.57 -8.42
N THR A 185 17.82 -9.54 -8.55
CA THR A 185 17.00 -10.75 -8.69
C THR A 185 17.28 -11.53 -9.98
N THR A 186 17.92 -10.88 -10.98
CA THR A 186 18.29 -11.50 -12.26
C THR A 186 19.60 -12.27 -12.23
N GLU A 187 20.39 -12.14 -11.16
CA GLU A 187 21.67 -12.82 -11.04
C GLU A 187 21.48 -14.31 -10.73
N PRO A 188 22.18 -15.22 -11.49
CA PRO A 188 22.10 -16.67 -11.23
C PRO A 188 22.43 -17.07 -9.79
N ASP A 189 23.41 -16.41 -9.16
CA ASP A 189 23.79 -16.64 -7.77
C ASP A 189 22.70 -16.22 -6.77
N TYR A 190 21.82 -15.30 -7.19
CA TYR A 190 20.67 -14.90 -6.42
C TYR A 190 19.51 -15.88 -6.64
N TYR A 191 19.03 -16.04 -7.88
CA TYR A 191 17.83 -16.84 -8.14
C TYR A 191 18.02 -18.35 -7.97
N LYS A 192 19.28 -18.83 -7.88
CA LYS A 192 19.56 -20.17 -7.37
C LYS A 192 18.79 -20.49 -6.09
N TRP A 193 18.71 -19.52 -5.19
CA TRP A 193 18.04 -19.68 -3.90
C TRP A 193 16.52 -19.52 -4.02
N THR A 194 16.02 -18.68 -4.93
CA THR A 194 14.59 -18.67 -5.29
C THR A 194 14.15 -20.04 -5.79
N GLN A 195 14.93 -20.65 -6.67
CA GLN A 195 14.72 -22.00 -7.17
C GLN A 195 14.78 -23.04 -6.06
N TRP A 196 15.74 -22.92 -5.16
CA TRP A 196 15.85 -23.82 -4.00
C TRP A 196 14.61 -23.70 -3.09
N ILE A 197 14.10 -22.50 -2.81
CA ILE A 197 12.88 -22.31 -2.02
C ILE A 197 11.69 -22.96 -2.71
N PHE A 198 11.57 -22.81 -4.03
CA PHE A 198 10.52 -23.50 -4.79
C PHE A 198 10.59 -25.02 -4.63
N LEU A 199 11.79 -25.62 -4.69
CA LEU A 199 11.97 -27.05 -4.43
C LEU A 199 11.56 -27.44 -3.00
N GLN A 200 11.80 -26.58 -1.99
CA GLN A 200 11.31 -26.85 -0.64
C GLN A 200 9.77 -26.81 -0.54
N LEU A 201 9.12 -25.88 -1.28
CA LEU A 201 7.66 -25.82 -1.40
C LEU A 201 7.11 -27.07 -2.10
N LEU A 202 7.74 -27.51 -3.19
CA LEU A 202 7.35 -28.70 -3.94
C LEU A 202 7.47 -29.96 -3.08
N LYS A 203 8.60 -30.16 -2.38
CA LYS A 203 8.83 -31.32 -1.48
C LYS A 203 7.79 -31.42 -0.36
N ARG A 204 7.15 -30.30 0.02
CA ARG A 204 6.12 -30.23 1.07
C ARG A 204 4.69 -30.27 0.53
N GLY A 205 4.51 -30.43 -0.80
CA GLY A 205 3.22 -30.39 -1.44
C GLY A 205 2.53 -29.02 -1.39
N LEU A 206 3.32 -27.94 -1.17
CA LEU A 206 2.87 -26.56 -1.17
C LEU A 206 2.94 -25.93 -2.58
N ALA A 207 3.75 -26.49 -3.48
CA ALA A 207 3.73 -26.17 -4.90
C ALA A 207 3.10 -27.35 -5.66
N TYR A 208 2.12 -27.08 -6.51
CA TYR A 208 1.42 -28.09 -7.28
C TYR A 208 0.92 -27.51 -8.62
N GLN A 209 0.56 -28.38 -9.55
CA GLN A 209 -0.06 -27.97 -10.81
C GLN A 209 -1.55 -28.19 -10.78
N ALA A 210 -2.30 -27.23 -11.32
CA ALA A 210 -3.75 -27.34 -11.50
C ALA A 210 -4.16 -26.68 -12.82
N GLU A 211 -5.25 -27.15 -13.38
CA GLU A 211 -5.93 -26.48 -14.48
C GLU A 211 -6.85 -25.41 -13.90
N VAL A 212 -6.52 -24.12 -14.17
CA VAL A 212 -7.26 -22.99 -13.63
C VAL A 212 -7.66 -22.02 -14.75
N PRO A 213 -8.82 -21.36 -14.64
CA PRO A 213 -9.22 -20.35 -15.61
C PRO A 213 -8.34 -19.11 -15.48
N VAL A 214 -7.65 -18.74 -16.56
CA VAL A 214 -6.78 -17.57 -16.66
C VAL A 214 -7.32 -16.56 -17.68
N ASN A 215 -6.93 -15.30 -17.54
CA ASN A 215 -7.27 -14.24 -18.51
C ASN A 215 -6.31 -14.33 -19.71
N TRP A 216 -6.74 -15.00 -20.75
CA TRP A 216 -5.96 -15.17 -21.98
C TRP A 216 -6.27 -14.07 -22.99
N CYS A 217 -5.25 -13.37 -23.46
CA CYS A 217 -5.37 -12.42 -24.55
C CYS A 217 -4.80 -13.02 -25.85
N PRO A 218 -5.65 -13.44 -26.82
CA PRO A 218 -5.17 -14.06 -28.06
C PRO A 218 -4.29 -13.14 -28.91
N ALA A 219 -4.59 -11.83 -28.91
CA ALA A 219 -3.84 -10.85 -29.68
C ALA A 219 -2.43 -10.59 -29.12
N LEU A 220 -2.29 -10.62 -27.79
CA LEU A 220 -0.99 -10.48 -27.11
C LEU A 220 -0.28 -11.83 -26.94
N GLY A 221 -0.98 -12.96 -27.15
CA GLY A 221 -0.45 -14.30 -26.98
C GLY A 221 0.03 -14.63 -25.57
N THR A 222 -0.56 -14.01 -24.55
CA THR A 222 -0.13 -14.17 -23.14
C THR A 222 -1.30 -14.17 -22.17
N VAL A 223 -1.07 -14.69 -20.98
CA VAL A 223 -1.97 -14.58 -19.81
C VAL A 223 -1.75 -13.23 -19.15
N LEU A 224 -2.85 -12.56 -18.83
CA LEU A 224 -2.89 -11.26 -18.16
C LEU A 224 -3.29 -11.41 -16.69
N ALA A 225 -2.71 -10.59 -15.83
CA ALA A 225 -3.18 -10.45 -14.45
C ALA A 225 -4.57 -9.75 -14.45
N ASN A 226 -5.31 -9.88 -13.35
CA ASN A 226 -6.64 -9.27 -13.27
C ASN A 226 -6.59 -7.74 -13.41
N GLU A 227 -5.53 -7.12 -12.94
CA GLU A 227 -5.26 -5.68 -12.99
C GLU A 227 -4.93 -5.18 -14.41
N GLU A 228 -4.51 -6.10 -15.31
CA GLU A 228 -4.20 -5.81 -16.72
C GLU A 228 -5.43 -5.94 -17.63
N VAL A 229 -6.61 -6.23 -17.05
CA VAL A 229 -7.88 -6.36 -17.79
C VAL A 229 -8.87 -5.31 -17.31
N VAL A 230 -9.29 -4.44 -18.23
CA VAL A 230 -10.27 -3.38 -17.96
C VAL A 230 -11.44 -3.57 -18.94
N ASP A 231 -12.65 -3.67 -18.42
CA ASP A 231 -13.89 -3.87 -19.20
C ASP A 231 -13.79 -5.02 -20.24
N GLY A 232 -13.14 -6.14 -19.85
CA GLY A 232 -12.99 -7.34 -20.71
C GLY A 232 -11.96 -7.22 -21.83
N VAL A 233 -11.17 -6.13 -21.85
CA VAL A 233 -10.07 -5.94 -22.79
C VAL A 233 -8.75 -5.71 -22.07
N SER A 234 -7.63 -5.99 -22.75
CA SER A 234 -6.30 -5.73 -22.21
C SER A 234 -6.06 -4.21 -22.05
N GLU A 235 -5.50 -3.78 -20.93
CA GLU A 235 -5.06 -2.39 -20.71
C GLU A 235 -4.11 -1.94 -21.84
N ARG A 236 -3.21 -2.84 -22.25
CA ARG A 236 -2.28 -2.59 -23.34
C ARG A 236 -2.91 -3.00 -24.68
N GLY A 237 -3.30 -2.04 -25.46
CA GLY A 237 -3.78 -2.22 -26.85
C GLY A 237 -5.29 -2.47 -26.99
N GLY A 238 -6.07 -2.56 -25.91
CA GLY A 238 -7.53 -2.71 -25.93
C GLY A 238 -8.01 -4.00 -26.62
N HIS A 239 -7.26 -5.09 -26.51
CA HIS A 239 -7.59 -6.36 -27.15
C HIS A 239 -8.54 -7.20 -26.31
N PRO A 240 -9.51 -7.93 -26.91
CA PRO A 240 -10.40 -8.82 -26.20
C PRO A 240 -9.64 -9.86 -25.38
N VAL A 241 -10.09 -10.07 -24.14
CA VAL A 241 -9.56 -11.07 -23.22
C VAL A 241 -10.61 -12.13 -23.00
N VAL A 242 -10.20 -13.40 -23.04
CA VAL A 242 -11.08 -14.55 -22.84
C VAL A 242 -10.60 -15.37 -21.66
N ARG A 243 -11.52 -15.91 -20.86
CA ARG A 243 -11.16 -16.85 -19.83
C ARG A 243 -10.94 -18.23 -20.43
N LYS A 244 -9.77 -18.77 -20.20
CA LYS A 244 -9.37 -20.09 -20.72
C LYS A 244 -8.78 -20.92 -19.59
N PRO A 245 -9.23 -22.17 -19.39
CA PRO A 245 -8.54 -23.09 -18.49
C PRO A 245 -7.16 -23.41 -19.05
N MET A 246 -6.13 -23.25 -18.19
CA MET A 246 -4.75 -23.56 -18.52
C MET A 246 -4.05 -24.21 -17.33
N ARG A 247 -3.18 -25.19 -17.60
CA ARG A 247 -2.35 -25.82 -16.58
C ARG A 247 -1.34 -24.79 -16.03
N GLN A 248 -1.39 -24.55 -14.71
CA GLN A 248 -0.60 -23.55 -14.02
C GLN A 248 0.04 -24.12 -12.76
N TRP A 249 1.20 -23.58 -12.39
CA TRP A 249 1.77 -23.76 -11.06
C TRP A 249 1.04 -22.90 -10.06
N MET A 250 0.70 -23.52 -8.92
CA MET A 250 0.01 -22.90 -7.80
C MET A 250 0.83 -23.07 -6.52
N LEU A 251 0.91 -22.03 -5.69
CA LEU A 251 1.45 -22.15 -4.34
C LEU A 251 0.33 -22.10 -3.31
N LYS A 252 0.31 -23.07 -2.40
CA LYS A 252 -0.74 -23.30 -1.41
C LYS A 252 -0.62 -22.37 -0.21
N ILE A 253 -0.72 -21.05 -0.45
CA ILE A 253 -0.71 -20.02 0.58
C ILE A 253 -1.86 -20.17 1.58
N THR A 254 -2.99 -20.74 1.12
CA THR A 254 -4.16 -21.03 1.97
C THR A 254 -3.84 -21.96 3.14
N ALA A 255 -2.83 -22.82 3.00
CA ALA A 255 -2.37 -23.69 4.10
C ALA A 255 -1.76 -22.91 5.29
N TYR A 256 -1.42 -21.65 5.07
CA TYR A 256 -0.84 -20.75 6.08
C TYR A 256 -1.81 -19.64 6.52
N ALA A 257 -3.06 -19.65 6.06
CA ALA A 257 -4.02 -18.58 6.27
C ALA A 257 -4.21 -18.22 7.75
N ASP A 258 -4.39 -19.20 8.64
CA ASP A 258 -4.56 -18.96 10.07
C ASP A 258 -3.29 -18.35 10.68
N ARG A 259 -2.10 -18.90 10.38
CA ARG A 259 -0.82 -18.37 10.89
C ARG A 259 -0.54 -16.96 10.38
N LEU A 260 -0.94 -16.65 9.13
CA LEU A 260 -0.85 -15.30 8.58
C LEU A 260 -1.77 -14.31 9.31
N LEU A 261 -2.90 -14.76 9.85
CA LEU A 261 -3.80 -13.93 10.66
C LEU A 261 -3.30 -13.78 12.11
N GLU A 262 -2.96 -14.89 12.77
CA GLU A 262 -2.57 -14.92 14.18
C GLU A 262 -1.32 -14.09 14.46
N ASP A 263 -0.31 -14.21 13.60
CA ASP A 263 0.97 -13.52 13.81
C ASP A 263 0.92 -12.01 13.47
N LEU A 264 -0.20 -11.48 12.90
CA LEU A 264 -0.36 -10.02 12.66
C LEU A 264 -0.43 -9.20 13.95
N ASP A 265 -0.99 -9.77 15.02
CA ASP A 265 -1.26 -9.00 16.25
C ASP A 265 0.02 -8.57 16.95
N GLY A 266 1.12 -9.34 16.79
CA GLY A 266 2.44 -9.05 17.36
C GLY A 266 3.27 -8.01 16.61
N LEU A 267 2.81 -7.53 15.45
CA LEU A 267 3.57 -6.63 14.57
C LEU A 267 3.24 -5.15 14.85
N ASP A 268 4.26 -4.30 14.77
CA ASP A 268 4.10 -2.83 14.84
C ASP A 268 3.82 -2.26 13.44
N TRP A 269 2.68 -2.69 12.87
CA TRP A 269 2.23 -2.27 11.56
C TRP A 269 1.02 -1.32 11.67
N PRO A 270 0.81 -0.41 10.72
CA PRO A 270 -0.41 0.39 10.65
C PRO A 270 -1.65 -0.50 10.66
N GLU A 271 -2.65 -0.16 11.49
CA GLU A 271 -3.85 -0.98 11.60
C GLU A 271 -4.59 -1.12 10.27
N SER A 272 -4.57 -0.08 9.42
CA SER A 272 -5.12 -0.15 8.06
C SER A 272 -4.49 -1.26 7.22
N VAL A 273 -3.18 -1.48 7.31
CA VAL A 273 -2.48 -2.56 6.58
C VAL A 273 -2.87 -3.92 7.13
N LYS A 274 -2.95 -4.06 8.47
CA LYS A 274 -3.41 -5.30 9.11
C LYS A 274 -4.84 -5.64 8.69
N GLU A 275 -5.74 -4.66 8.68
CA GLU A 275 -7.12 -4.83 8.23
C GLU A 275 -7.21 -5.19 6.75
N MET A 276 -6.40 -4.59 5.89
CA MET A 276 -6.31 -4.99 4.49
C MET A 276 -5.95 -6.47 4.35
N GLN A 277 -4.95 -6.96 5.10
CA GLN A 277 -4.58 -8.38 5.09
C GLN A 277 -5.66 -9.27 5.69
N ARG A 278 -6.27 -8.91 6.84
CA ARG A 278 -7.39 -9.66 7.43
C ARG A 278 -8.56 -9.80 6.46
N ASN A 279 -8.93 -8.71 5.80
CA ASN A 279 -10.02 -8.69 4.82
C ASN A 279 -9.69 -9.50 3.54
N TRP A 280 -8.42 -9.45 3.09
CA TRP A 280 -7.95 -10.22 1.94
C TRP A 280 -7.93 -11.71 2.22
N ILE A 281 -7.43 -12.12 3.38
CA ILE A 281 -7.46 -13.51 3.82
C ILE A 281 -8.91 -13.94 4.06
N GLY A 282 -9.73 -13.07 4.65
CA GLY A 282 -11.17 -13.21 4.74
C GLY A 282 -11.60 -14.53 5.36
N ARG A 283 -11.07 -14.87 6.54
CA ARG A 283 -11.44 -16.07 7.29
C ARG A 283 -12.91 -15.99 7.70
N SER A 284 -13.67 -17.00 7.36
CA SER A 284 -15.08 -17.13 7.71
C SER A 284 -15.38 -18.49 8.30
N GLU A 285 -16.11 -18.53 9.39
CA GLU A 285 -16.62 -19.76 10.00
C GLU A 285 -18.08 -19.98 9.58
N GLY A 286 -18.42 -21.20 9.25
CA GLY A 286 -19.76 -21.55 8.81
C GLY A 286 -19.95 -23.05 8.76
N ALA A 287 -20.84 -23.50 7.86
CA ALA A 287 -21.12 -24.90 7.61
C ALA A 287 -21.20 -25.22 6.11
N GLU A 288 -20.76 -26.40 5.73
CA GLU A 288 -21.10 -27.04 4.49
C GLU A 288 -22.39 -27.82 4.71
N LEU A 289 -23.39 -27.63 3.84
CA LEU A 289 -24.70 -28.24 3.89
C LEU A 289 -24.97 -28.96 2.58
N GLN A 290 -25.55 -30.17 2.62
CA GLN A 290 -25.85 -30.96 1.44
C GLN A 290 -27.36 -30.94 1.15
N PHE A 291 -27.72 -30.58 -0.08
CA PHE A 291 -29.06 -30.59 -0.63
C PHE A 291 -29.15 -31.69 -1.68
N SER A 292 -30.15 -32.55 -1.57
CA SER A 292 -30.36 -33.60 -2.57
C SER A 292 -31.05 -33.00 -3.80
N ALA A 293 -30.48 -33.21 -5.00
CA ALA A 293 -31.18 -32.86 -6.24
C ALA A 293 -32.39 -33.79 -6.41
N MET A 294 -33.45 -33.29 -7.04
CA MET A 294 -34.67 -34.04 -7.32
C MET A 294 -34.70 -34.41 -8.81
N ASP A 295 -35.17 -35.63 -9.10
CA ASP A 295 -35.39 -36.07 -10.46
C ASP A 295 -36.68 -35.52 -11.06
N SER A 296 -36.99 -35.91 -12.30
CA SER A 296 -38.21 -35.51 -13.01
C SER A 296 -39.50 -35.97 -12.33
N ASP A 297 -39.44 -37.00 -11.51
CA ASP A 297 -40.59 -37.59 -10.81
C ASP A 297 -40.79 -36.99 -9.42
N GLY A 298 -39.91 -36.04 -9.03
CA GLY A 298 -39.93 -35.36 -7.74
C GLY A 298 -39.35 -36.22 -6.59
N LEU A 299 -38.59 -37.27 -6.91
CA LEU A 299 -37.88 -38.09 -5.95
C LEU A 299 -36.44 -37.59 -5.77
N GLU A 300 -35.85 -37.87 -4.60
CA GLU A 300 -34.43 -37.51 -4.37
C GLU A 300 -33.51 -38.37 -5.24
N SER A 301 -32.63 -37.71 -5.97
CA SER A 301 -31.55 -38.34 -6.71
C SER A 301 -30.30 -38.55 -5.82
N ASP A 302 -29.35 -39.36 -6.29
CA ASP A 302 -28.06 -39.57 -5.63
C ASP A 302 -27.15 -38.34 -5.70
N ILE A 303 -27.54 -37.30 -6.49
CA ILE A 303 -26.75 -36.07 -6.67
C ILE A 303 -26.92 -35.18 -5.44
N LYS A 304 -25.80 -34.91 -4.74
CA LYS A 304 -25.76 -34.02 -3.58
C LYS A 304 -25.09 -32.70 -3.96
N ILE A 305 -25.81 -31.59 -3.79
CA ILE A 305 -25.30 -30.24 -3.99
C ILE A 305 -24.80 -29.75 -2.64
N THR A 306 -23.49 -29.55 -2.51
CA THR A 306 -22.89 -29.02 -1.29
C THR A 306 -22.84 -27.48 -1.38
N VAL A 307 -23.40 -26.80 -0.40
CA VAL A 307 -23.34 -25.33 -0.27
C VAL A 307 -22.56 -24.95 0.96
N TYR A 308 -21.83 -23.85 0.88
CA TYR A 308 -21.19 -23.22 2.06
C TYR A 308 -21.97 -21.99 2.50
N THR A 309 -22.22 -21.87 3.80
CA THR A 309 -22.89 -20.71 4.39
C THR A 309 -22.25 -20.30 5.72
N THR A 310 -22.12 -18.98 5.92
CA THR A 310 -21.75 -18.39 7.21
C THR A 310 -22.94 -18.22 8.15
N ARG A 311 -24.18 -18.42 7.63
CA ARG A 311 -25.44 -18.29 8.35
C ARG A 311 -26.24 -19.59 8.30
N PRO A 312 -25.73 -20.70 8.87
CA PRO A 312 -26.46 -21.96 8.89
C PRO A 312 -27.79 -21.85 9.65
N ASP A 313 -27.93 -20.94 10.61
CA ASP A 313 -29.16 -20.60 11.31
C ASP A 313 -30.33 -20.28 10.35
N THR A 314 -30.06 -19.74 9.17
CA THR A 314 -31.10 -19.30 8.22
C THR A 314 -31.59 -20.41 7.26
N ILE A 315 -31.18 -21.66 7.44
CA ILE A 315 -31.50 -22.79 6.52
C ILE A 315 -32.99 -22.96 6.24
N PHE A 316 -33.87 -22.69 7.20
CA PHE A 316 -35.32 -22.74 7.02
C PHE A 316 -35.87 -21.65 6.08
N GLY A 317 -35.13 -20.55 5.92
CA GLY A 317 -35.43 -19.43 5.04
C GLY A 317 -34.87 -19.58 3.62
N ALA A 318 -34.17 -20.67 3.34
CA ALA A 318 -33.66 -20.95 1.99
C ALA A 318 -34.81 -21.30 1.05
N THR A 319 -35.04 -20.44 0.05
CA THR A 319 -36.14 -20.57 -0.90
C THR A 319 -35.71 -20.98 -2.30
N TYR A 320 -34.43 -20.96 -2.58
CA TYR A 320 -33.82 -21.46 -3.81
C TYR A 320 -32.31 -21.76 -3.60
N LEU A 321 -31.75 -22.55 -4.50
CA LEU A 321 -30.29 -22.70 -4.63
C LEU A 321 -29.79 -21.95 -5.84
N VAL A 322 -28.53 -21.50 -5.78
CA VAL A 322 -27.87 -20.92 -6.94
C VAL A 322 -26.55 -21.63 -7.17
N LEU A 323 -26.32 -22.06 -8.39
CA LEU A 323 -25.07 -22.63 -8.87
C LEU A 323 -24.32 -21.61 -9.71
N ALA A 324 -23.00 -21.63 -9.61
CA ALA A 324 -22.14 -20.90 -10.52
C ALA A 324 -22.28 -21.45 -11.95
N PRO A 325 -22.17 -20.62 -13.00
CA PRO A 325 -22.21 -21.07 -14.40
C PRO A 325 -21.18 -22.16 -14.73
N GLU A 326 -20.05 -22.18 -14.04
CA GLU A 326 -18.95 -23.13 -14.19
C GLU A 326 -19.02 -24.34 -13.23
N HIS A 327 -20.14 -24.52 -12.52
CA HIS A 327 -20.25 -25.59 -11.53
C HIS A 327 -20.25 -27.01 -12.16
N VAL A 328 -19.41 -27.90 -11.61
CA VAL A 328 -19.18 -29.26 -12.18
C VAL A 328 -20.43 -30.13 -12.24
N LEU A 329 -21.41 -29.95 -11.37
CA LEU A 329 -22.67 -30.71 -11.37
C LEU A 329 -23.70 -30.17 -12.36
N LEU A 330 -23.48 -28.98 -12.95
CA LEU A 330 -24.46 -28.32 -13.79
C LEU A 330 -24.97 -29.19 -14.95
N PRO A 331 -24.09 -29.87 -15.74
CA PRO A 331 -24.55 -30.74 -16.84
C PRO A 331 -25.48 -31.88 -16.40
N ALA A 332 -25.33 -32.33 -15.16
CA ALA A 332 -26.12 -33.45 -14.61
C ALA A 332 -27.45 -32.98 -13.96
N ILE A 333 -27.57 -31.67 -13.68
CA ILE A 333 -28.74 -31.08 -12.98
C ILE A 333 -29.69 -30.41 -13.95
N ILE A 334 -29.22 -29.89 -15.08
CA ILE A 334 -30.04 -29.14 -16.04
C ILE A 334 -31.10 -30.07 -16.64
N ALA A 335 -32.36 -29.64 -16.57
CA ALA A 335 -33.45 -30.30 -17.31
C ALA A 335 -33.25 -30.08 -18.81
N ASP A 336 -33.57 -31.10 -19.63
CA ASP A 336 -33.39 -31.01 -21.09
C ASP A 336 -34.12 -29.82 -21.74
N SER A 337 -35.25 -29.41 -21.18
CA SER A 337 -36.04 -28.27 -21.66
C SER A 337 -35.36 -26.91 -21.39
N GLN A 338 -34.37 -26.83 -20.50
CA GLN A 338 -33.64 -25.59 -20.14
C GLN A 338 -32.21 -25.64 -20.62
N ARG A 339 -31.73 -26.71 -21.22
CA ARG A 339 -30.34 -26.95 -21.59
C ARG A 339 -29.76 -25.81 -22.47
N GLU A 340 -30.46 -25.50 -23.57
CA GLU A 340 -30.03 -24.45 -24.50
C GLU A 340 -29.90 -23.07 -23.84
N VAL A 341 -30.87 -22.68 -23.02
CA VAL A 341 -30.89 -21.38 -22.33
C VAL A 341 -29.78 -21.28 -21.27
N VAL A 342 -29.53 -22.37 -20.56
CA VAL A 342 -28.47 -22.42 -19.53
C VAL A 342 -27.09 -22.43 -20.18
N GLU A 343 -26.89 -23.15 -21.27
CA GLU A 343 -25.60 -23.17 -22.00
C GLU A 343 -25.29 -21.79 -22.60
N GLU A 344 -26.26 -21.10 -23.23
CA GLU A 344 -26.10 -19.72 -23.71
C GLU A 344 -25.74 -18.76 -22.57
N TYR A 345 -26.43 -18.86 -21.44
CA TYR A 345 -26.14 -18.02 -20.26
C TYR A 345 -24.74 -18.28 -19.70
N THR A 346 -24.34 -19.54 -19.63
CA THR A 346 -23.01 -19.94 -19.16
C THR A 346 -21.90 -19.39 -20.05
N GLU A 347 -22.09 -19.42 -21.38
CA GLU A 347 -21.16 -18.83 -22.32
C GLU A 347 -21.04 -17.31 -22.14
N LEU A 348 -22.16 -16.60 -21.99
CA LEU A 348 -22.17 -15.17 -21.72
C LEU A 348 -21.48 -14.83 -20.39
N ALA A 349 -21.74 -15.59 -19.35
CA ALA A 349 -21.11 -15.40 -18.03
C ALA A 349 -19.60 -15.67 -18.04
N SER A 350 -19.13 -16.61 -18.88
CA SER A 350 -17.70 -16.93 -19.00
C SER A 350 -16.85 -15.78 -19.54
N ARG A 351 -17.47 -14.81 -20.19
CA ARG A 351 -16.79 -13.61 -20.74
C ARG A 351 -16.59 -12.51 -19.72
N LYS A 352 -17.26 -12.58 -18.54
CA LYS A 352 -17.17 -11.60 -17.47
C LYS A 352 -16.05 -11.94 -16.49
N SER A 353 -15.34 -10.93 -15.99
CA SER A 353 -14.38 -11.09 -14.90
C SER A 353 -15.09 -11.32 -13.55
N ASP A 354 -14.38 -11.89 -12.56
CA ASP A 354 -14.93 -12.09 -11.22
C ASP A 354 -15.36 -10.76 -10.58
N LEU A 355 -14.62 -9.68 -10.86
CA LEU A 355 -14.92 -8.32 -10.38
C LEU A 355 -16.23 -7.79 -10.98
N GLU A 356 -16.40 -7.93 -12.31
CA GLU A 356 -17.64 -7.54 -12.99
C GLU A 356 -18.84 -8.31 -12.46
N ARG A 357 -18.67 -9.62 -12.16
CA ARG A 357 -19.73 -10.48 -11.65
C ARG A 357 -20.13 -10.14 -10.22
N THR A 358 -19.24 -9.62 -9.38
CA THR A 358 -19.47 -9.40 -7.95
C THR A 358 -19.69 -7.94 -7.55
N GLU A 359 -18.81 -7.03 -7.96
CA GLU A 359 -18.80 -5.65 -7.46
C GLU A 359 -19.39 -4.63 -8.44
N LEU A 360 -19.16 -4.81 -9.75
CA LEU A 360 -19.60 -3.85 -10.76
C LEU A 360 -21.01 -4.11 -11.28
N GLN A 361 -21.55 -5.31 -11.04
CA GLN A 361 -22.87 -5.69 -11.55
C GLN A 361 -24.00 -5.02 -10.76
N LYS A 362 -24.66 -4.02 -11.38
CA LYS A 362 -25.81 -3.32 -10.79
C LYS A 362 -27.08 -4.17 -10.76
N GLU A 363 -27.29 -5.02 -11.75
CA GLU A 363 -28.45 -5.91 -11.84
C GLU A 363 -28.04 -7.39 -11.76
N LYS A 364 -28.64 -8.14 -10.83
CA LYS A 364 -28.43 -9.59 -10.75
C LYS A 364 -29.13 -10.30 -11.88
N THR A 365 -28.42 -11.20 -12.59
CA THR A 365 -28.94 -12.01 -13.67
C THR A 365 -28.83 -13.48 -13.37
N GLY A 366 -29.70 -14.31 -13.99
CA GLY A 366 -29.64 -15.75 -13.85
C GLY A 366 -30.75 -16.44 -14.63
N VAL A 367 -30.63 -17.75 -14.79
CA VAL A 367 -31.58 -18.62 -15.50
C VAL A 367 -31.99 -19.81 -14.61
N PHE A 368 -33.22 -20.24 -14.73
CA PHE A 368 -33.73 -21.43 -14.03
C PHE A 368 -33.19 -22.71 -14.70
N SER A 369 -32.65 -23.62 -13.90
CA SER A 369 -32.09 -24.88 -14.43
C SER A 369 -33.15 -25.90 -14.88
N GLY A 370 -34.41 -25.68 -14.52
CA GLY A 370 -35.51 -26.64 -14.71
C GLY A 370 -35.64 -27.70 -13.60
N SER A 371 -34.71 -27.71 -12.65
CA SER A 371 -34.59 -28.70 -11.59
C SER A 371 -34.77 -28.13 -10.20
N TYR A 372 -34.99 -28.98 -9.23
CA TYR A 372 -35.22 -28.66 -7.83
C TYR A 372 -34.28 -29.42 -6.92
N ALA A 373 -34.10 -28.93 -5.70
CA ALA A 373 -33.38 -29.64 -4.63
C ALA A 373 -34.23 -29.68 -3.37
N ARG A 374 -34.06 -30.70 -2.56
CA ARG A 374 -34.73 -30.86 -1.27
C ARG A 374 -33.92 -30.15 -0.16
N ASN A 375 -34.54 -29.21 0.54
CA ASN A 375 -33.97 -28.60 1.72
C ASN A 375 -33.99 -29.62 2.90
N PRO A 376 -32.83 -29.97 3.46
CA PRO A 376 -32.73 -31.02 4.49
C PRO A 376 -33.43 -30.62 5.81
N ALA A 377 -33.58 -29.35 6.11
CA ALA A 377 -34.16 -28.85 7.37
C ALA A 377 -35.69 -28.94 7.39
N ASN A 378 -36.38 -28.65 6.28
CA ASN A 378 -37.85 -28.61 6.22
C ASN A 378 -38.47 -29.55 5.19
N GLY A 379 -37.65 -30.24 4.37
CA GLY A 379 -38.12 -31.18 3.35
C GLY A 379 -38.76 -30.53 2.11
N LEU A 380 -38.74 -29.21 1.99
CA LEU A 380 -39.32 -28.53 0.86
C LEU A 380 -38.48 -28.65 -0.40
N ALA A 381 -39.11 -28.80 -1.55
CA ALA A 381 -38.49 -28.66 -2.84
C ALA A 381 -38.28 -27.19 -3.18
N ILE A 382 -37.02 -26.80 -3.43
CA ILE A 382 -36.63 -25.46 -3.81
C ILE A 382 -35.97 -25.42 -5.18
N PRO A 383 -36.23 -24.43 -6.05
CA PRO A 383 -35.72 -24.40 -7.41
C PRO A 383 -34.20 -24.15 -7.43
N ILE A 384 -33.53 -24.71 -8.41
CA ILE A 384 -32.09 -24.52 -8.66
C ILE A 384 -31.94 -23.51 -9.79
N TRP A 385 -31.25 -22.41 -9.52
CA TRP A 385 -30.92 -21.37 -10.48
C TRP A 385 -29.43 -21.39 -10.84
N VAL A 386 -29.10 -20.89 -12.00
CA VAL A 386 -27.72 -20.62 -12.45
C VAL A 386 -27.57 -19.13 -12.55
N ALA A 387 -26.61 -18.56 -11.82
CA ALA A 387 -26.42 -17.11 -11.80
C ALA A 387 -24.94 -16.73 -11.69
N ASP A 388 -24.56 -15.67 -12.40
CA ASP A 388 -23.18 -15.21 -12.53
C ASP A 388 -22.64 -14.48 -11.28
N TYR A 389 -23.49 -14.04 -10.36
CA TYR A 389 -23.03 -13.46 -9.09
C TYR A 389 -22.51 -14.51 -8.09
N VAL A 390 -22.64 -15.81 -8.39
CA VAL A 390 -22.01 -16.91 -7.66
C VAL A 390 -20.75 -17.35 -8.40
N LEU A 391 -19.64 -17.40 -7.69
CA LEU A 391 -18.34 -17.78 -8.27
C LEU A 391 -18.03 -19.24 -7.99
N GLY A 392 -17.70 -20.02 -9.01
CA GLY A 392 -17.27 -21.41 -8.87
C GLY A 392 -15.96 -21.60 -8.12
N SER A 393 -15.16 -20.53 -8.08
CA SER A 393 -13.87 -20.49 -7.39
C SER A 393 -13.95 -20.15 -5.89
N TYR A 394 -15.14 -19.80 -5.37
CA TYR A 394 -15.34 -19.49 -3.95
C TYR A 394 -16.28 -20.50 -3.29
N GLY A 395 -15.83 -21.06 -2.17
CA GLY A 395 -16.58 -22.09 -1.44
C GLY A 395 -16.78 -23.36 -2.28
N THR A 396 -18.03 -23.76 -2.45
CA THR A 396 -18.42 -24.94 -3.23
C THR A 396 -18.91 -24.59 -4.65
N GLY A 397 -18.91 -23.30 -5.03
CA GLY A 397 -19.54 -22.84 -6.27
C GLY A 397 -21.08 -22.91 -6.26
N ALA A 398 -21.67 -23.17 -5.09
CA ALA A 398 -23.11 -23.23 -4.87
C ALA A 398 -23.47 -22.50 -3.58
N ILE A 399 -24.60 -21.80 -3.56
CA ILE A 399 -25.13 -21.13 -2.37
C ILE A 399 -26.56 -21.55 -2.10
N MET A 400 -26.94 -21.61 -0.83
CA MET A 400 -28.34 -21.54 -0.44
C MET A 400 -28.75 -20.08 -0.38
N ALA A 401 -29.75 -19.69 -1.13
CA ALA A 401 -30.21 -18.33 -1.20
C ALA A 401 -31.32 -18.07 -0.18
N VAL A 402 -31.12 -17.02 0.63
CA VAL A 402 -32.05 -16.66 1.71
C VAL A 402 -32.49 -15.20 1.54
N PRO A 403 -33.48 -14.92 0.68
CA PRO A 403 -33.87 -13.55 0.31
C PRO A 403 -34.22 -12.64 1.48
N ALA A 404 -34.74 -13.19 2.56
CA ALA A 404 -35.11 -12.41 3.74
C ALA A 404 -33.88 -11.88 4.51
N HIS A 405 -32.68 -12.48 4.31
CA HIS A 405 -31.50 -12.25 5.15
C HIS A 405 -30.20 -11.99 4.37
N ASP A 406 -30.23 -11.97 3.03
CA ASP A 406 -29.12 -11.54 2.15
C ASP A 406 -29.65 -10.55 1.12
N THR A 407 -28.96 -9.40 0.97
CA THR A 407 -29.42 -8.32 0.06
C THR A 407 -29.35 -8.73 -1.41
N ARG A 408 -28.32 -9.51 -1.81
CA ARG A 408 -28.15 -10.00 -3.20
C ARG A 408 -29.26 -10.99 -3.56
N ASP A 409 -29.53 -11.92 -2.66
CA ASP A 409 -30.60 -12.90 -2.81
C ASP A 409 -31.99 -12.24 -2.83
N HIS A 410 -32.15 -11.16 -2.04
CA HIS A 410 -33.39 -10.38 -2.01
C HIS A 410 -33.62 -9.68 -3.36
N GLU A 411 -32.64 -8.97 -3.90
CA GLU A 411 -32.74 -8.33 -5.22
C GLU A 411 -33.06 -9.33 -6.33
N PHE A 412 -32.37 -10.49 -6.33
CA PHE A 412 -32.63 -11.56 -7.26
C PHE A 412 -34.05 -12.12 -7.12
N SER A 413 -34.50 -12.38 -5.89
CA SER A 413 -35.82 -12.93 -5.62
C SER A 413 -36.94 -12.01 -6.07
N LEU A 414 -36.82 -10.71 -5.90
CA LEU A 414 -37.77 -9.72 -6.38
C LEU A 414 -37.87 -9.69 -7.91
N LYS A 415 -36.71 -9.76 -8.60
CA LYS A 415 -36.67 -9.77 -10.06
C LYS A 415 -37.31 -11.02 -10.67
N TYR A 416 -37.11 -12.18 -10.05
CA TYR A 416 -37.64 -13.47 -10.57
C TYR A 416 -38.90 -13.94 -9.84
N ASN A 417 -39.48 -13.10 -8.98
CA ASN A 417 -40.69 -13.39 -8.21
C ASN A 417 -40.62 -14.67 -7.37
N ILE A 418 -39.48 -14.89 -6.72
CA ILE A 418 -39.19 -16.05 -5.83
C ILE A 418 -39.68 -15.71 -4.41
N PRO A 419 -40.27 -16.68 -3.66
CA PRO A 419 -40.74 -16.44 -2.31
C PRO A 419 -39.69 -15.93 -1.34
N VAL A 420 -40.05 -14.99 -0.46
CA VAL A 420 -39.22 -14.44 0.61
C VAL A 420 -39.73 -14.92 1.95
N CYS A 421 -38.94 -15.71 2.69
CA CYS A 421 -39.30 -16.29 3.98
C CYS A 421 -38.41 -15.74 5.11
N GLY A 422 -38.96 -14.92 6.01
CA GLY A 422 -38.27 -14.39 7.17
C GLY A 422 -38.09 -15.43 8.28
N VAL A 423 -36.88 -15.68 8.72
CA VAL A 423 -36.56 -16.64 9.78
C VAL A 423 -35.75 -16.05 10.93
N VAL A 424 -35.30 -14.80 10.82
CA VAL A 424 -34.67 -14.04 11.89
C VAL A 424 -35.43 -12.74 12.10
N THR A 425 -35.87 -12.46 13.31
CA THR A 425 -36.56 -11.21 13.65
C THR A 425 -35.65 -10.33 14.50
N PRO A 426 -35.60 -9.00 14.29
CA PRO A 426 -34.91 -8.08 15.17
C PRO A 426 -35.56 -8.05 16.56
N GLU A 427 -34.80 -7.69 17.59
CA GLU A 427 -35.28 -7.60 18.97
C GLU A 427 -36.42 -6.57 19.15
N ASN A 428 -36.52 -5.59 18.26
CA ASN A 428 -37.43 -4.45 18.36
C ASN A 428 -38.78 -4.61 17.62
N GLY A 429 -39.15 -5.83 17.18
CA GLY A 429 -40.46 -6.07 16.62
C GLY A 429 -40.50 -6.59 15.17
N SER A 430 -41.66 -6.42 14.48
CA SER A 430 -41.90 -6.94 13.15
C SER A 430 -41.05 -6.21 12.06
N PHE A 431 -40.56 -6.98 11.12
CA PHE A 431 -39.76 -6.48 9.97
C PHE A 431 -40.48 -6.84 8.65
N ASN A 432 -40.47 -5.93 7.67
CA ASN A 432 -41.06 -6.20 6.36
C ASN A 432 -40.04 -6.77 5.37
N TYR A 433 -39.88 -8.08 5.35
CA TYR A 433 -38.90 -8.79 4.50
C TYR A 433 -39.17 -8.66 2.99
N ARG A 434 -40.33 -8.17 2.57
CA ARG A 434 -40.65 -7.92 1.15
C ARG A 434 -40.04 -6.61 0.63
N GLU A 435 -39.87 -5.63 1.50
CA GLU A 435 -39.25 -4.34 1.13
C GLU A 435 -37.72 -4.39 1.19
N LYS A 436 -37.14 -5.09 2.17
CA LYS A 436 -35.72 -5.12 2.38
C LYS A 436 -35.30 -6.41 3.13
N ALA A 437 -34.09 -6.92 2.81
CA ALA A 437 -33.49 -8.00 3.58
C ALA A 437 -33.06 -7.52 4.98
N TYR A 438 -33.25 -8.34 6.00
CA TYR A 438 -32.72 -8.14 7.34
C TYR A 438 -31.43 -8.95 7.52
N THR A 439 -30.27 -8.30 7.50
CA THR A 439 -28.95 -8.94 7.55
C THR A 439 -28.36 -9.03 8.95
N GLY A 440 -29.05 -8.50 9.97
CA GLY A 440 -28.58 -8.49 11.37
C GLY A 440 -28.81 -9.80 12.12
N ASP A 441 -28.25 -9.87 13.32
CA ASP A 441 -28.54 -10.92 14.32
C ASP A 441 -29.89 -10.65 14.99
N GLY A 442 -30.57 -11.71 15.44
CA GLY A 442 -31.85 -11.57 16.09
C GLY A 442 -32.34 -12.91 16.68
N THR A 443 -33.65 -13.01 16.88
CA THR A 443 -34.29 -14.23 17.39
C THR A 443 -34.89 -15.04 16.23
N MET A 444 -34.68 -16.34 16.26
CA MET A 444 -35.19 -17.25 15.22
C MET A 444 -36.71 -17.39 15.28
N ILE A 445 -37.33 -17.32 14.11
CA ILE A 445 -38.78 -17.56 13.89
C ILE A 445 -38.98 -18.47 12.69
N ASN A 446 -40.12 -19.10 12.54
CA ASN A 446 -40.47 -19.97 11.40
C ASN A 446 -39.44 -21.09 11.11
N SER A 447 -38.74 -21.54 12.13
CA SER A 447 -37.55 -22.39 12.00
C SER A 447 -37.67 -23.67 12.82
N SER A 448 -38.74 -24.45 12.56
CA SER A 448 -39.05 -25.74 13.18
C SER A 448 -39.66 -26.70 12.16
N SER A 449 -39.23 -27.94 12.18
CA SER A 449 -39.80 -29.03 11.34
C SER A 449 -39.87 -30.35 12.08
N PRO A 450 -41.07 -30.95 12.18
CA PRO A 450 -41.23 -32.28 12.74
C PRO A 450 -40.49 -33.37 11.94
N THR A 451 -40.34 -33.17 10.63
CA THR A 451 -39.76 -34.14 9.72
C THR A 451 -38.27 -34.32 9.96
N SER A 452 -37.55 -33.22 10.17
CA SER A 452 -36.11 -33.27 10.45
C SER A 452 -35.78 -33.35 11.95
N GLY A 453 -36.79 -33.11 12.80
CA GLY A 453 -36.60 -32.99 14.24
C GLY A 453 -35.81 -31.79 14.70
N LEU A 454 -35.50 -30.85 13.79
CA LEU A 454 -34.80 -29.59 14.10
C LEU A 454 -35.79 -28.49 14.44
N ASP A 455 -35.62 -27.93 15.65
CA ASP A 455 -36.36 -26.75 16.13
C ASP A 455 -35.38 -25.77 16.75
N ILE A 456 -35.29 -24.59 16.13
CA ILE A 456 -34.42 -23.47 16.55
C ILE A 456 -35.19 -22.20 16.85
N ASN A 457 -36.55 -22.26 16.85
CA ASN A 457 -37.39 -21.10 17.18
C ASN A 457 -37.05 -20.54 18.58
N GLY A 458 -37.07 -19.20 18.69
CA GLY A 458 -36.82 -18.49 19.93
C GLY A 458 -35.34 -18.44 20.36
N LEU A 459 -34.42 -19.12 19.64
CA LEU A 459 -33.00 -19.02 19.92
C LEU A 459 -32.39 -17.75 19.32
N PRO A 460 -31.37 -17.17 19.94
CA PRO A 460 -30.52 -16.17 19.29
C PRO A 460 -29.79 -16.77 18.08
N SER A 461 -29.51 -15.96 17.05
CA SER A 461 -28.86 -16.42 15.80
C SER A 461 -27.59 -17.26 16.00
N LYS A 462 -26.72 -16.87 16.96
CA LYS A 462 -25.45 -17.59 17.25
C LYS A 462 -25.70 -18.99 17.84
N ASP A 463 -26.66 -19.09 18.77
CA ASP A 463 -27.00 -20.37 19.40
C ASP A 463 -27.71 -21.28 18.39
N ALA A 464 -28.54 -20.70 17.55
CA ALA A 464 -29.22 -21.40 16.46
C ALA A 464 -28.20 -21.94 15.46
N ALA A 465 -27.20 -21.14 15.06
CA ALA A 465 -26.13 -21.58 14.15
C ALA A 465 -25.37 -22.78 14.72
N SER A 466 -25.00 -22.74 15.99
CA SER A 466 -24.32 -23.85 16.68
C SER A 466 -25.19 -25.12 16.69
N LYS A 467 -26.46 -24.96 17.00
CA LYS A 467 -27.43 -26.09 17.02
C LYS A 467 -27.64 -26.69 15.64
N VAL A 468 -27.70 -25.86 14.59
CA VAL A 468 -27.79 -26.36 13.21
C VAL A 468 -26.53 -27.13 12.82
N ILE A 469 -25.34 -26.62 13.17
CA ILE A 469 -24.06 -27.31 12.91
C ILE A 469 -24.06 -28.71 13.59
N GLU A 470 -24.41 -28.79 14.87
CA GLU A 470 -24.50 -30.06 15.59
C GLU A 470 -25.51 -31.02 14.92
N TRP A 471 -26.64 -30.49 14.47
CA TRP A 471 -27.68 -31.28 13.81
C TRP A 471 -27.19 -31.79 12.45
N VAL A 472 -26.52 -30.98 11.60
CA VAL A 472 -26.03 -31.44 10.29
C VAL A 472 -24.90 -32.45 10.41
N GLU A 473 -24.03 -32.34 11.41
CA GLU A 473 -23.00 -33.34 11.69
C GLU A 473 -23.60 -34.65 12.19
N LYS A 474 -24.62 -34.63 13.06
CA LYS A 474 -25.30 -35.79 13.56
C LYS A 474 -26.11 -36.52 12.48
N THR A 475 -26.70 -35.81 11.56
CA THR A 475 -27.52 -36.41 10.45
C THR A 475 -26.67 -36.76 9.24
N GLY A 476 -25.41 -36.36 9.19
CA GLY A 476 -24.52 -36.60 8.07
C GLY A 476 -24.83 -35.76 6.82
N CYS A 477 -25.70 -34.71 6.93
CA CYS A 477 -26.03 -33.83 5.83
C CYS A 477 -25.17 -32.57 5.76
N GLY A 478 -24.07 -32.50 6.54
CA GLY A 478 -23.13 -31.40 6.50
C GLY A 478 -22.08 -31.47 7.59
N MET A 479 -21.24 -30.44 7.67
CA MET A 479 -20.19 -30.33 8.67
C MET A 479 -19.82 -28.86 8.94
N LYS A 480 -19.24 -28.59 10.11
CA LYS A 480 -18.59 -27.29 10.37
C LYS A 480 -17.43 -27.08 9.40
N LYS A 481 -17.31 -25.89 8.86
CA LYS A 481 -16.25 -25.54 7.90
C LYS A 481 -15.74 -24.14 8.13
N VAL A 482 -14.42 -23.98 8.02
CA VAL A 482 -13.75 -22.67 7.92
C VAL A 482 -13.35 -22.47 6.48
N ASN A 483 -13.70 -21.35 5.91
CA ASN A 483 -13.34 -20.93 4.57
C ASN A 483 -12.56 -19.62 4.59
N TYR A 484 -11.83 -19.40 3.50
CA TYR A 484 -11.03 -18.19 3.29
C TYR A 484 -11.39 -17.57 1.94
N LYS A 485 -11.37 -16.24 1.85
CA LYS A 485 -11.42 -15.55 0.55
C LYS A 485 -10.10 -15.69 -0.19
N LEU A 486 -9.00 -15.81 0.57
CA LEU A 486 -7.66 -16.04 0.04
C LEU A 486 -7.67 -17.29 -0.86
N ARG A 487 -7.08 -17.15 -2.04
CA ARG A 487 -6.87 -18.24 -3.00
C ARG A 487 -5.40 -18.59 -3.05
N ASP A 488 -5.10 -19.83 -3.49
CA ASP A 488 -3.73 -20.23 -3.75
C ASP A 488 -3.10 -19.33 -4.83
N TRP A 489 -1.83 -19.04 -4.67
CA TRP A 489 -1.12 -18.09 -5.50
C TRP A 489 -0.81 -18.68 -6.87
N LEU A 490 -1.33 -18.06 -7.94
CA LEU A 490 -1.01 -18.38 -9.33
C LEU A 490 0.46 -18.03 -9.61
N PHE A 491 1.31 -19.05 -9.71
CA PHE A 491 2.76 -18.86 -9.65
C PHE A 491 3.46 -18.95 -11.02
N ALA A 492 2.89 -19.59 -12.03
CA ALA A 492 3.49 -19.67 -13.36
C ALA A 492 3.26 -18.40 -14.19
N ARG A 493 4.27 -18.02 -14.99
CA ARG A 493 4.19 -16.95 -15.99
C ARG A 493 4.68 -17.45 -17.35
N GLN A 494 3.93 -17.12 -18.40
CA GLN A 494 4.23 -17.45 -19.79
C GLN A 494 5.15 -16.37 -20.39
N ARG A 495 6.29 -16.13 -19.74
CA ARG A 495 7.28 -15.11 -20.12
C ARG A 495 8.66 -15.74 -20.20
N TYR A 496 9.56 -15.14 -20.99
CA TYR A 496 10.96 -15.56 -20.99
C TYR A 496 11.70 -14.96 -19.77
N TRP A 497 11.51 -13.67 -19.51
CA TRP A 497 12.16 -12.98 -18.40
C TRP A 497 11.49 -13.34 -17.06
N GLY A 498 12.17 -14.18 -16.31
CA GLY A 498 11.77 -14.67 -14.98
C GLY A 498 12.64 -15.85 -14.58
N GLU A 499 12.64 -16.21 -13.31
CA GLU A 499 13.40 -17.36 -12.82
C GLU A 499 12.80 -18.66 -13.39
N PRO A 500 13.62 -19.56 -14.00
CA PRO A 500 13.16 -20.85 -14.46
C PRO A 500 12.67 -21.73 -13.30
N ILE A 501 11.55 -22.40 -13.50
CA ILE A 501 11.02 -23.38 -12.52
C ILE A 501 11.83 -24.66 -12.59
N PRO A 502 12.49 -25.11 -11.50
CA PRO A 502 13.48 -26.19 -11.53
C PRO A 502 12.85 -27.59 -11.47
N VAL A 503 12.06 -27.93 -12.49
CA VAL A 503 11.46 -29.27 -12.63
C VAL A 503 11.57 -29.77 -14.06
N ILE A 504 11.51 -31.11 -14.21
CA ILE A 504 11.45 -31.81 -15.48
C ILE A 504 10.25 -32.74 -15.52
N PHE A 505 9.72 -32.99 -16.71
CA PHE A 505 8.62 -33.94 -16.96
C PHE A 505 9.15 -35.12 -17.75
N LEU A 506 9.00 -36.35 -17.20
CA LEU A 506 9.45 -37.56 -17.88
C LEU A 506 8.61 -37.87 -19.12
N ASP A 507 9.27 -38.11 -20.25
CA ASP A 507 8.59 -38.48 -21.48
C ASP A 507 7.81 -39.77 -21.31
N GLY A 508 6.57 -39.79 -21.85
CA GLY A 508 5.69 -40.96 -21.84
C GLY A 508 4.84 -41.09 -20.58
N THR A 509 5.28 -40.59 -19.41
CA THR A 509 4.47 -40.63 -18.17
C THR A 509 3.95 -39.25 -17.81
N GLY A 510 4.64 -38.20 -18.21
CA GLY A 510 4.35 -36.81 -17.74
C GLY A 510 4.62 -36.59 -16.25
N GLU A 511 5.33 -37.51 -15.61
CA GLU A 511 5.67 -37.42 -14.19
C GLU A 511 6.60 -36.22 -13.94
N CYS A 512 6.23 -35.36 -12.97
CA CYS A 512 7.00 -34.21 -12.56
C CYS A 512 8.12 -34.59 -11.58
N VAL A 513 9.37 -34.39 -11.96
CA VAL A 513 10.55 -34.68 -11.17
C VAL A 513 11.30 -33.39 -10.84
N PRO A 514 11.64 -33.10 -9.57
CA PRO A 514 12.44 -31.93 -9.21
C PRO A 514 13.88 -32.08 -9.73
N VAL A 515 14.46 -30.98 -10.24
CA VAL A 515 15.88 -30.89 -10.54
C VAL A 515 16.67 -31.03 -9.24
N SER A 516 17.83 -31.70 -9.32
CA SER A 516 18.73 -31.84 -8.15
C SER A 516 19.22 -30.48 -7.63
N GLU A 517 19.21 -30.30 -6.31
CA GLU A 517 19.73 -29.08 -5.70
C GLU A 517 21.19 -28.76 -6.08
N ALA A 518 21.97 -29.82 -6.43
CA ALA A 518 23.35 -29.65 -6.87
C ALA A 518 23.48 -29.10 -8.32
N GLU A 519 22.40 -29.13 -9.10
CA GLU A 519 22.34 -28.62 -10.47
C GLU A 519 21.86 -27.18 -10.54
N LEU A 520 21.47 -26.58 -9.40
CA LEU A 520 21.08 -25.17 -9.33
C LEU A 520 22.31 -24.24 -9.42
N PRO A 521 22.21 -23.10 -10.10
CA PRO A 521 21.02 -22.55 -10.73
C PRO A 521 20.72 -23.16 -12.12
N LEU A 522 19.43 -23.43 -12.39
CA LEU A 522 18.95 -23.66 -13.74
C LEU A 522 18.85 -22.29 -14.45
N THR A 523 19.74 -22.04 -15.41
CA THR A 523 19.85 -20.75 -16.11
C THR A 523 18.97 -20.68 -17.35
N LEU A 524 18.57 -19.47 -17.71
CA LEU A 524 17.87 -19.21 -18.97
C LEU A 524 18.80 -19.44 -20.17
N PRO A 525 18.32 -20.08 -21.25
CA PRO A 525 19.10 -20.21 -22.51
C PRO A 525 19.06 -18.88 -23.29
N GLU A 526 20.01 -18.67 -24.17
CA GLU A 526 19.92 -17.59 -25.15
C GLU A 526 18.83 -17.90 -26.18
N LEU A 527 18.02 -16.89 -26.52
CA LEU A 527 16.98 -16.93 -27.53
C LEU A 527 17.15 -15.79 -28.52
N ASP A 528 16.93 -16.08 -29.81
CA ASP A 528 16.91 -15.05 -30.88
C ASP A 528 15.53 -14.37 -30.97
N ASP A 529 14.48 -15.02 -30.47
CA ASP A 529 13.10 -14.55 -30.58
C ASP A 529 12.32 -14.75 -29.26
N PHE A 530 12.01 -13.63 -28.59
CA PHE A 530 11.26 -13.56 -27.33
C PHE A 530 9.76 -13.34 -27.53
N THR A 531 9.26 -13.30 -28.77
CA THR A 531 7.83 -13.06 -29.03
C THR A 531 6.99 -14.20 -28.46
N PRO A 532 5.76 -13.91 -27.97
CA PRO A 532 4.82 -14.95 -27.58
C PRO A 532 4.56 -15.96 -28.69
N THR A 533 4.35 -17.22 -28.35
CA THR A 533 4.10 -18.29 -29.33
C THR A 533 2.73 -18.21 -29.98
N GLY A 534 1.77 -17.51 -29.37
CA GLY A 534 0.37 -17.45 -29.79
C GLY A 534 -0.45 -18.71 -29.44
N THR A 535 0.19 -19.80 -28.98
CA THR A 535 -0.48 -21.06 -28.63
C THR A 535 -0.83 -21.15 -27.13
N GLY A 536 -0.24 -20.30 -26.29
CA GLY A 536 -0.28 -20.37 -24.84
C GLY A 536 0.98 -20.97 -24.23
N GLU A 537 1.87 -21.54 -25.05
CA GLU A 537 3.20 -21.94 -24.63
C GLU A 537 4.10 -20.71 -24.43
N PRO A 538 4.98 -20.70 -23.40
CA PRO A 538 5.90 -19.62 -23.19
C PRO A 538 6.95 -19.48 -24.31
N PRO A 539 7.55 -18.28 -24.49
CA PRO A 539 8.66 -18.11 -25.45
C PRO A 539 9.81 -19.09 -25.21
N LEU A 540 10.05 -19.50 -23.98
CA LEU A 540 11.09 -20.44 -23.56
C LEU A 540 10.91 -21.82 -24.22
N ALA A 541 9.69 -22.21 -24.59
CA ALA A 541 9.42 -23.45 -25.33
C ALA A 541 10.08 -23.49 -26.72
N LYS A 542 10.49 -22.33 -27.28
CA LYS A 542 11.24 -22.27 -28.55
C LYS A 542 12.67 -22.76 -28.42
N ALA A 543 13.24 -22.78 -27.21
CA ALA A 543 14.59 -23.27 -26.93
C ALA A 543 14.66 -24.80 -26.85
N LEU A 544 14.37 -25.50 -27.94
CA LEU A 544 14.24 -26.96 -27.97
C LEU A 544 15.44 -27.70 -27.39
N SER A 545 16.67 -27.23 -27.62
CA SER A 545 17.89 -27.82 -27.08
C SER A 545 18.01 -27.68 -25.56
N TRP A 546 17.40 -26.65 -24.98
CA TRP A 546 17.34 -26.45 -23.54
C TRP A 546 16.16 -27.19 -22.94
N VAL A 547 15.00 -27.22 -23.61
CA VAL A 547 13.80 -27.93 -23.15
C VAL A 547 14.05 -29.43 -23.02
N GLN A 548 14.67 -30.02 -24.04
CA GLN A 548 14.96 -31.47 -24.04
C GLN A 548 16.12 -31.78 -23.11
N THR A 549 15.92 -32.73 -22.21
CA THR A 549 16.91 -33.16 -21.21
C THR A 549 16.76 -34.65 -20.88
N VAL A 550 17.58 -35.09 -19.96
CA VAL A 550 17.53 -36.47 -19.45
C VAL A 550 17.50 -36.39 -17.92
N ASP A 551 16.62 -37.18 -17.30
CA ASP A 551 16.64 -37.32 -15.85
C ASP A 551 17.95 -38.01 -15.40
N PRO A 552 18.82 -37.37 -14.62
CA PRO A 552 20.11 -37.91 -14.26
C PRO A 552 20.00 -39.18 -13.37
N ILE A 553 18.87 -39.37 -12.70
CA ILE A 553 18.64 -40.50 -11.78
C ILE A 553 18.14 -41.72 -12.54
N SER A 554 17.12 -41.57 -13.37
CA SER A 554 16.50 -42.70 -14.10
C SER A 554 17.08 -42.94 -15.50
N GLY A 555 17.83 -41.96 -16.05
CA GLY A 555 18.34 -41.99 -17.41
C GLY A 555 17.27 -41.85 -18.49
N LYS A 556 16.02 -41.51 -18.12
CA LYS A 556 14.90 -41.33 -19.05
C LYS A 556 14.95 -39.95 -19.71
N SER A 557 14.51 -39.89 -20.96
CA SER A 557 14.25 -38.64 -21.64
C SER A 557 13.18 -37.82 -20.91
N ALA A 558 13.38 -36.51 -20.83
CA ALA A 558 12.50 -35.60 -20.10
C ALA A 558 12.50 -34.22 -20.77
N GLN A 559 11.54 -33.39 -20.39
CA GLN A 559 11.42 -32.01 -20.83
C GLN A 559 11.43 -31.08 -19.61
N ARG A 560 12.18 -29.98 -19.71
CA ARG A 560 12.16 -28.92 -18.67
C ARG A 560 10.87 -28.16 -18.74
N GLU A 561 10.44 -27.65 -17.57
CA GLU A 561 9.35 -26.68 -17.48
C GLU A 561 9.72 -25.40 -18.25
N THR A 562 8.79 -24.89 -19.06
CA THR A 562 8.99 -23.72 -19.92
C THR A 562 8.37 -22.44 -19.36
N ASN A 563 7.50 -22.54 -18.35
CA ASN A 563 7.02 -21.39 -17.60
C ASN A 563 8.12 -20.87 -16.66
N THR A 564 8.07 -19.58 -16.37
CA THR A 564 8.93 -18.92 -15.39
C THR A 564 8.15 -18.57 -14.12
N MET A 565 8.87 -18.31 -13.04
CA MET A 565 8.31 -17.80 -11.80
C MET A 565 7.85 -16.35 -11.97
N PRO A 566 6.87 -15.87 -11.19
CA PRO A 566 6.51 -14.45 -11.20
C PRO A 566 7.65 -13.64 -10.58
N GLN A 567 7.80 -12.40 -10.99
CA GLN A 567 8.75 -11.44 -10.43
C GLN A 567 8.72 -11.39 -8.88
N TRP A 568 7.53 -11.48 -8.28
CA TRP A 568 7.35 -11.51 -6.83
C TRP A 568 8.12 -12.65 -6.13
N ALA A 569 8.49 -13.71 -6.82
CA ALA A 569 9.25 -14.83 -6.24
C ALA A 569 10.62 -14.36 -5.75
N GLY A 570 11.36 -13.64 -6.58
CA GLY A 570 12.64 -13.05 -6.23
C GLY A 570 12.53 -12.05 -5.06
N SER A 571 11.50 -11.22 -5.05
CA SER A 571 11.33 -10.20 -4.01
C SER A 571 10.76 -10.73 -2.68
N CYS A 572 10.35 -12.00 -2.59
CA CYS A 572 9.80 -12.54 -1.33
C CYS A 572 10.85 -12.81 -0.23
N TRP A 573 12.14 -12.83 -0.52
CA TRP A 573 13.16 -13.27 0.42
C TRP A 573 14.46 -12.42 0.41
N TYR A 574 14.55 -11.37 -0.39
CA TYR A 574 15.74 -10.56 -0.62
C TYR A 574 16.34 -9.94 0.66
N TYR A 575 15.50 -9.61 1.65
CA TYR A 575 15.93 -9.13 2.95
C TYR A 575 16.85 -10.12 3.68
N LEU A 576 16.72 -11.43 3.44
CA LEU A 576 17.64 -12.43 3.97
C LEU A 576 18.96 -12.42 3.22
N ARG A 577 18.93 -12.26 1.90
CA ARG A 577 20.13 -12.24 1.07
C ARG A 577 21.02 -11.04 1.40
N PHE A 578 20.45 -9.90 1.72
CA PHE A 578 21.21 -8.72 2.15
C PHE A 578 22.05 -8.94 3.41
N MET A 579 21.67 -9.85 4.29
CA MET A 579 22.44 -10.18 5.49
C MET A 579 23.74 -10.90 5.13
N ASP A 580 23.75 -11.66 4.01
CA ASP A 580 24.89 -12.46 3.56
C ASP A 580 24.92 -12.61 2.02
N PRO A 581 25.13 -11.52 1.27
CA PRO A 581 24.85 -11.46 -0.16
C PRO A 581 25.76 -12.34 -1.02
N ARG A 582 26.95 -12.66 -0.55
CA ARG A 582 27.98 -13.38 -1.32
C ARG A 582 28.20 -14.83 -0.88
N ASN A 583 27.31 -15.39 -0.08
CA ASN A 583 27.41 -16.76 0.39
C ASN A 583 27.02 -17.74 -0.76
N PRO A 584 27.96 -18.57 -1.26
CA PRO A 584 27.65 -19.51 -2.33
C PRO A 584 27.00 -20.81 -1.83
N ASN A 585 27.10 -21.10 -0.51
CA ASN A 585 26.75 -22.38 0.09
C ASN A 585 25.40 -22.38 0.80
N ALA A 586 24.92 -21.21 1.20
CA ALA A 586 23.65 -21.07 1.89
C ALA A 586 22.90 -19.81 1.42
N LEU A 587 21.58 -19.81 1.54
CA LEU A 587 20.74 -18.65 1.30
C LEU A 587 21.17 -17.48 2.19
N VAL A 588 21.46 -17.78 3.45
CA VAL A 588 21.98 -16.88 4.48
C VAL A 588 22.73 -17.71 5.52
N ASP A 589 23.78 -17.17 6.11
CA ASP A 589 24.46 -17.76 7.27
C ASP A 589 23.56 -17.69 8.51
N LYS A 590 23.50 -18.77 9.30
CA LYS A 590 22.60 -18.88 10.45
C LYS A 590 22.87 -17.88 11.56
N GLU A 591 24.15 -17.58 11.85
CA GLU A 591 24.49 -16.64 12.92
C GLU A 591 24.22 -15.20 12.47
N LYS A 592 24.45 -14.87 11.19
CA LYS A 592 24.07 -13.57 10.61
C LYS A 592 22.55 -13.40 10.60
N GLU A 593 21.81 -14.42 10.18
CA GLU A 593 20.36 -14.40 10.21
C GLU A 593 19.84 -14.16 11.62
N LYS A 594 20.31 -14.93 12.60
CA LYS A 594 19.89 -14.82 14.00
C LYS A 594 20.18 -13.45 14.60
N TYR A 595 21.28 -12.80 14.18
CA TYR A 595 21.62 -11.47 14.65
C TYR A 595 20.76 -10.39 13.99
N TRP A 596 20.59 -10.44 12.66
CA TRP A 596 19.91 -9.38 11.91
C TRP A 596 18.38 -9.50 11.86
N SER A 597 17.82 -10.72 11.96
CA SER A 597 16.36 -10.93 11.92
C SER A 597 15.66 -10.48 13.22
N PRO A 598 14.41 -10.02 13.11
CA PRO A 598 13.72 -9.56 11.90
C PRO A 598 14.25 -8.20 11.43
N VAL A 599 13.83 -7.73 10.24
CA VAL A 599 14.02 -6.34 9.82
C VAL A 599 13.32 -5.43 10.83
N ASP A 600 14.04 -4.45 11.40
CA ASP A 600 13.48 -3.59 12.45
C ASP A 600 12.49 -2.57 11.90
N VAL A 601 12.83 -1.95 10.75
CA VAL A 601 11.97 -0.98 10.06
C VAL A 601 11.97 -1.26 8.56
N TYR A 602 10.79 -1.41 8.00
CA TYR A 602 10.55 -1.66 6.59
C TYR A 602 9.64 -0.58 6.00
N VAL A 603 10.14 0.15 5.00
CA VAL A 603 9.45 1.31 4.43
C VAL A 603 8.99 1.01 3.00
N GLY A 604 7.72 1.29 2.69
CA GLY A 604 7.21 1.09 1.34
C GLY A 604 5.72 1.39 1.18
N GLY A 605 5.21 1.24 -0.05
CA GLY A 605 3.85 1.60 -0.41
C GLY A 605 2.77 0.71 0.23
N ALA A 606 1.64 1.31 0.59
CA ALA A 606 0.49 0.58 1.16
C ALA A 606 -0.16 -0.38 0.16
N GLU A 607 0.03 -0.18 -1.14
CA GLU A 607 -0.43 -1.06 -2.23
C GLU A 607 0.16 -2.48 -2.13
N HIS A 608 1.30 -2.62 -1.48
CA HIS A 608 1.96 -3.91 -1.27
C HIS A 608 1.40 -4.72 -0.09
N ALA A 609 0.43 -4.17 0.66
CA ALA A 609 -0.16 -4.82 1.83
C ALA A 609 -0.64 -6.24 1.56
N VAL A 610 -1.36 -6.45 0.46
CA VAL A 610 -1.97 -7.74 0.05
C VAL A 610 -1.24 -8.42 -1.12
N LEU A 611 -0.11 -7.86 -1.55
CA LEU A 611 0.77 -8.40 -2.58
C LEU A 611 2.11 -8.82 -1.95
N HIS A 612 3.16 -8.02 -2.14
CA HIS A 612 4.51 -8.35 -1.67
C HIS A 612 4.59 -8.71 -0.18
N LEU A 613 3.99 -7.90 0.71
CA LEU A 613 4.05 -8.17 2.15
C LEU A 613 3.41 -9.52 2.53
N LEU A 614 2.28 -9.88 1.90
CA LEU A 614 1.60 -11.13 2.16
C LEU A 614 2.41 -12.34 1.66
N TYR A 615 2.99 -12.23 0.45
CA TYR A 615 3.79 -13.31 -0.14
C TYR A 615 5.13 -13.48 0.58
N ALA A 616 5.79 -12.39 0.97
CA ALA A 616 7.03 -12.43 1.76
C ALA A 616 6.80 -13.08 3.14
N ARG A 617 5.70 -12.76 3.83
CA ARG A 617 5.31 -13.41 5.08
C ARG A 617 5.06 -14.91 4.91
N PHE A 618 4.37 -15.29 3.83
CA PHE A 618 4.14 -16.70 3.52
C PHE A 618 5.47 -17.46 3.31
N TRP A 619 6.36 -16.94 2.46
CA TRP A 619 7.66 -17.57 2.21
C TRP A 619 8.53 -17.62 3.46
N HIS A 620 8.54 -16.55 4.26
CA HIS A 620 9.25 -16.52 5.54
C HIS A 620 8.78 -17.61 6.50
N LYS A 621 7.46 -17.82 6.62
CA LYS A 621 6.89 -18.91 7.44
C LYS A 621 7.28 -20.30 6.93
N VAL A 622 7.35 -20.48 5.62
CA VAL A 622 7.87 -21.73 5.04
C VAL A 622 9.35 -21.90 5.39
N LEU A 623 10.15 -20.86 5.26
CA LEU A 623 11.58 -20.90 5.64
C LEU A 623 11.78 -21.12 7.14
N TYR A 624 10.88 -20.62 7.97
CA TYR A 624 10.85 -20.90 9.41
C TYR A 624 10.59 -22.40 9.67
N ASP A 625 9.62 -22.99 8.99
CA ASP A 625 9.31 -24.42 9.11
C ASP A 625 10.43 -25.33 8.53
N VAL A 626 11.19 -24.81 7.58
CA VAL A 626 12.41 -25.47 7.05
C VAL A 626 13.59 -25.35 8.01
N GLY A 627 13.58 -24.37 8.94
CA GLY A 627 14.67 -24.09 9.88
C GLY A 627 15.81 -23.26 9.29
N VAL A 628 15.52 -22.45 8.27
CA VAL A 628 16.45 -21.48 7.67
C VAL A 628 16.46 -20.17 8.45
N VAL A 629 15.27 -19.72 8.89
CA VAL A 629 15.10 -18.47 9.65
C VAL A 629 14.66 -18.74 11.08
N SER A 630 15.03 -17.84 12.00
CA SER A 630 14.80 -17.95 13.45
C SER A 630 13.52 -17.26 13.92
N THR A 631 12.96 -16.35 13.09
CA THR A 631 11.78 -15.55 13.43
C THR A 631 10.54 -16.01 12.66
N LYS A 632 9.34 -15.79 13.22
CA LYS A 632 8.08 -16.15 12.55
C LYS A 632 7.66 -15.13 11.50
N GLU A 633 8.13 -13.89 11.60
CA GLU A 633 7.78 -12.77 10.74
C GLU A 633 9.03 -12.05 10.24
N PRO A 634 9.03 -11.59 8.99
CA PRO A 634 10.20 -10.95 8.38
C PRO A 634 10.42 -9.50 8.82
N PHE A 635 9.34 -8.75 9.08
CA PHE A 635 9.35 -7.31 9.30
C PHE A 635 8.65 -6.95 10.61
N GLN A 636 9.37 -6.34 11.56
CA GLN A 636 8.82 -5.96 12.87
C GLN A 636 7.93 -4.74 12.77
N CYS A 637 8.42 -3.66 12.14
CA CYS A 637 7.69 -2.41 11.92
C CYS A 637 7.59 -2.12 10.43
N VAL A 638 6.39 -1.78 9.96
CA VAL A 638 6.15 -1.32 8.58
C VAL A 638 5.70 0.14 8.62
N ILE A 639 6.35 0.97 7.82
CA ILE A 639 5.98 2.37 7.64
C ILE A 639 5.54 2.56 6.20
N ASN A 640 4.27 2.94 6.02
CA ASN A 640 3.78 3.28 4.70
C ASN A 640 4.03 4.75 4.43
N GLN A 641 4.81 5.03 3.41
CA GLN A 641 4.93 6.36 2.84
C GLN A 641 3.58 6.76 2.21
N GLY A 642 3.19 8.03 2.35
CA GLY A 642 1.98 8.55 1.70
C GLY A 642 2.10 8.52 0.18
N ILE A 643 0.97 8.64 -0.50
CA ILE A 643 0.94 8.81 -1.96
C ILE A 643 1.41 10.23 -2.27
N ILE A 644 2.47 10.38 -3.06
CA ILE A 644 2.85 11.69 -3.58
C ILE A 644 1.86 12.12 -4.66
N LEU A 645 1.29 13.28 -4.42
CA LEU A 645 0.41 13.95 -5.36
C LEU A 645 1.26 14.86 -6.25
N GLY A 646 0.99 14.86 -7.55
CA GLY A 646 1.53 15.83 -8.48
C GLY A 646 0.97 17.23 -8.22
N GLU A 647 1.39 18.20 -9.00
CA GLU A 647 0.88 19.57 -8.93
C GLU A 647 -0.65 19.59 -9.03
N VAL A 648 -1.24 20.54 -8.34
CA VAL A 648 -2.70 20.70 -8.35
C VAL A 648 -3.14 21.11 -9.76
N GLN A 649 -3.94 20.26 -10.38
CA GLN A 649 -4.63 20.55 -11.63
C GLN A 649 -5.91 21.31 -11.33
N TYR A 650 -6.14 22.41 -12.06
CA TYR A 650 -7.32 23.23 -11.90
C TYR A 650 -8.29 22.90 -13.04
N ILE A 651 -9.52 22.54 -12.66
CA ILE A 651 -10.55 22.10 -13.57
C ILE A 651 -11.63 23.18 -13.59
N ALA A 652 -11.95 23.67 -14.79
CA ALA A 652 -13.14 24.47 -15.05
C ALA A 652 -14.16 23.62 -15.81
N PHE A 653 -15.41 23.99 -15.69
CA PHE A 653 -16.48 23.36 -16.43
C PHE A 653 -16.81 24.16 -17.68
N ARG A 654 -17.33 23.48 -18.70
CA ARG A 654 -17.82 24.12 -19.93
C ARG A 654 -19.32 23.86 -20.07
N ASP A 655 -20.03 24.86 -20.58
CA ASP A 655 -21.43 24.67 -20.98
C ASP A 655 -21.53 23.99 -22.35
N SER A 656 -22.73 23.69 -22.82
CA SER A 656 -22.99 23.08 -24.13
C SER A 656 -22.45 23.88 -25.31
N ASP A 657 -22.19 25.18 -25.13
CA ASP A 657 -21.65 26.08 -26.13
C ASP A 657 -20.11 26.20 -26.03
N GLY A 658 -19.48 25.48 -25.12
CA GLY A 658 -18.03 25.45 -24.92
C GLY A 658 -17.45 26.62 -24.12
N ASN A 659 -18.29 27.48 -23.50
CA ASN A 659 -17.84 28.57 -22.63
C ASN A 659 -17.47 28.07 -21.25
N LEU A 660 -16.45 28.67 -20.63
CA LEU A 660 -16.06 28.35 -19.26
C LEU A 660 -17.13 28.87 -18.28
N VAL A 661 -17.65 27.99 -17.45
CA VAL A 661 -18.62 28.29 -16.40
C VAL A 661 -18.09 27.93 -15.01
N SER A 662 -18.68 28.54 -13.98
CA SER A 662 -18.28 28.26 -12.61
C SER A 662 -18.51 26.76 -12.27
N ALA A 663 -17.68 26.21 -11.38
CA ALA A 663 -17.79 24.82 -10.89
C ALA A 663 -19.16 24.49 -10.27
N ASP A 664 -19.96 25.49 -9.98
CA ASP A 664 -21.31 25.33 -9.44
C ASP A 664 -22.40 25.08 -10.54
N SER A 665 -22.04 25.13 -11.84
CA SER A 665 -22.98 25.04 -12.98
C SER A 665 -22.42 24.16 -14.11
N VAL A 666 -22.73 22.87 -14.14
CA VAL A 666 -21.93 21.84 -14.82
C VAL A 666 -22.55 21.20 -16.05
N ASP A 667 -21.70 20.85 -17.09
CA ASP A 667 -21.79 19.50 -17.73
C ASP A 667 -20.49 18.95 -18.36
N GLU A 668 -19.45 19.73 -18.67
CA GLU A 668 -18.17 19.20 -19.21
C GLU A 668 -16.94 19.78 -18.51
N MET A 669 -15.91 18.95 -18.30
CA MET A 669 -14.65 19.29 -17.65
C MET A 669 -13.59 19.72 -18.66
N GLY A 670 -12.83 20.77 -18.35
CA GLY A 670 -11.65 21.20 -19.08
C GLY A 670 -10.50 21.58 -18.13
N ASP A 671 -9.30 21.16 -18.46
CA ASP A 671 -8.09 21.53 -17.72
C ASP A 671 -7.70 22.98 -17.97
N ILE A 672 -7.37 23.71 -16.91
CA ILE A 672 -6.99 25.13 -16.94
C ILE A 672 -5.54 25.28 -16.51
N SER A 673 -4.75 26.03 -17.29
CA SER A 673 -3.36 26.32 -16.95
C SER A 673 -3.24 27.06 -15.61
N GLN A 674 -2.29 26.62 -14.78
CA GLN A 674 -2.02 27.22 -13.46
C GLN A 674 -1.68 28.72 -13.54
N GLU A 675 -1.08 29.18 -14.63
CA GLU A 675 -0.66 30.57 -14.83
C GLU A 675 -1.82 31.57 -14.83
N ILE A 676 -3.02 31.12 -15.22
CA ILE A 676 -4.22 31.96 -15.26
C ILE A 676 -5.15 31.77 -14.07
N VAL A 677 -4.72 31.01 -13.06
CA VAL A 677 -5.46 30.76 -11.82
C VAL A 677 -4.99 31.69 -10.69
N THR A 678 -5.89 32.15 -9.87
CA THR A 678 -5.61 32.87 -8.63
C THR A 678 -6.53 32.40 -7.50
N LYS A 679 -6.09 32.57 -6.26
CA LYS A 679 -6.90 32.25 -5.08
C LYS A 679 -7.69 33.47 -4.63
N SER A 680 -9.01 33.31 -4.54
CA SER A 680 -9.92 34.32 -4.00
C SER A 680 -10.67 33.75 -2.78
N GLY A 681 -10.24 34.11 -1.57
CA GLY A 681 -10.76 33.53 -0.33
C GLY A 681 -10.44 32.03 -0.23
N ASP A 682 -11.44 31.20 -0.08
CA ASP A 682 -11.33 29.75 0.01
C ASP A 682 -11.40 29.02 -1.36
N TYR A 683 -11.60 29.76 -2.46
CA TYR A 683 -11.77 29.21 -3.82
C TYR A 683 -10.62 29.57 -4.74
N PHE A 684 -10.43 28.74 -5.77
CA PHE A 684 -9.59 29.06 -6.94
C PHE A 684 -10.50 29.67 -8.02
N VAL A 685 -10.03 30.73 -8.69
CA VAL A 685 -10.78 31.43 -9.73
C VAL A 685 -9.84 31.81 -10.88
N LEU A 686 -10.40 32.06 -12.06
CA LEU A 686 -9.63 32.61 -13.18
C LEU A 686 -9.17 34.04 -12.87
N LYS A 687 -7.92 34.40 -13.20
CA LYS A 687 -7.37 35.75 -13.00
C LYS A 687 -8.17 36.83 -13.73
N ASP A 688 -8.58 36.50 -14.97
CA ASP A 688 -9.27 37.43 -15.87
C ASP A 688 -10.79 37.47 -15.66
N ASN A 689 -11.33 36.45 -14.95
CA ASN A 689 -12.74 36.41 -14.59
C ASN A 689 -12.94 35.74 -13.23
N PRO A 690 -12.89 36.49 -12.12
CA PRO A 690 -13.02 35.97 -10.76
C PRO A 690 -14.36 35.32 -10.41
N ASP A 691 -15.37 35.47 -11.25
CA ASP A 691 -16.69 34.85 -11.05
C ASP A 691 -16.70 33.37 -11.48
N ILE A 692 -15.69 32.92 -12.25
CA ILE A 692 -15.52 31.53 -12.63
C ILE A 692 -14.71 30.81 -11.58
N ARG A 693 -15.39 29.97 -10.81
CA ARG A 693 -14.80 29.10 -9.79
C ARG A 693 -14.23 27.84 -10.41
N LEU A 694 -13.06 27.44 -9.93
CA LEU A 694 -12.31 26.28 -10.38
C LEU A 694 -12.21 25.27 -9.24
N ILE A 695 -12.19 23.98 -9.59
CA ILE A 695 -11.88 22.91 -8.65
C ILE A 695 -10.41 22.54 -8.80
N GLY A 696 -9.63 22.72 -7.73
CA GLY A 696 -8.26 22.21 -7.67
C GLY A 696 -8.27 20.76 -7.19
N ARG A 697 -7.75 19.84 -8.02
CA ARG A 697 -7.54 18.43 -7.66
C ARG A 697 -6.08 18.06 -7.81
N ALA A 698 -5.52 17.50 -6.73
CA ALA A 698 -4.21 16.86 -6.80
C ALA A 698 -4.41 15.37 -7.09
N HIS A 699 -3.77 14.88 -8.14
CA HIS A 699 -3.81 13.48 -8.54
C HIS A 699 -2.52 12.77 -8.14
N LYS A 700 -2.60 11.45 -7.93
CA LYS A 700 -1.41 10.61 -7.76
C LYS A 700 -0.45 10.86 -8.93
N MET A 701 0.82 11.10 -8.61
CA MET A 701 1.87 11.23 -9.62
C MET A 701 2.06 9.88 -10.32
N SER A 702 1.91 9.85 -11.65
CA SER A 702 2.09 8.65 -12.45
C SER A 702 2.54 8.96 -13.86
N LYS A 703 3.34 8.06 -14.45
CA LYS A 703 3.83 8.20 -15.82
C LYS A 703 2.71 8.17 -16.87
N SER A 704 1.66 7.38 -16.63
CA SER A 704 0.48 7.30 -17.50
C SER A 704 -0.31 8.61 -17.58
N ARG A 705 -0.22 9.47 -16.54
CA ARG A 705 -0.85 10.80 -16.53
C ARG A 705 0.05 11.93 -17.02
N GLY A 706 1.36 11.66 -17.23
CA GLY A 706 2.31 12.68 -17.65
C GLY A 706 2.61 13.77 -16.61
N ASN A 707 2.26 13.57 -15.33
CA ASN A 707 2.45 14.51 -14.23
C ASN A 707 3.65 14.16 -13.33
N VAL A 708 4.65 13.49 -13.91
CA VAL A 708 5.85 13.03 -13.22
C VAL A 708 6.91 14.14 -13.25
N VAL A 709 7.57 14.36 -12.11
CA VAL A 709 8.74 15.23 -11.99
C VAL A 709 9.98 14.37 -11.82
N ASN A 710 11.01 14.62 -12.64
CA ASN A 710 12.27 13.89 -12.58
C ASN A 710 13.12 14.41 -11.40
N PRO A 711 13.61 13.56 -10.50
CA PRO A 711 14.51 13.95 -9.42
C PRO A 711 15.79 14.62 -9.90
N ASP A 712 16.36 14.18 -11.03
CA ASP A 712 17.61 14.74 -11.58
C ASP A 712 17.49 16.23 -11.92
N ASP A 713 16.33 16.62 -12.48
CA ASP A 713 16.06 18.03 -12.79
C ASP A 713 16.01 18.86 -11.51
N VAL A 714 15.44 18.32 -10.44
CA VAL A 714 15.36 19.00 -9.14
C VAL A 714 16.73 19.05 -8.47
N VAL A 715 17.51 17.98 -8.48
CA VAL A 715 18.87 17.95 -7.91
C VAL A 715 19.78 18.90 -8.66
N SER A 716 19.68 18.98 -9.98
CA SER A 716 20.50 19.90 -10.78
C SER A 716 20.22 21.38 -10.47
N GLN A 717 18.98 21.73 -10.10
CA GLN A 717 18.54 23.09 -9.83
C GLN A 717 18.73 23.50 -8.36
N TYR A 718 18.46 22.60 -7.42
CA TYR A 718 18.34 22.90 -5.99
C TYR A 718 19.32 22.14 -5.09
N GLY A 719 19.96 21.08 -5.60
CA GLY A 719 20.81 20.17 -4.85
C GLY A 719 20.07 19.01 -4.19
N ALA A 720 20.79 17.91 -3.94
CA ALA A 720 20.27 16.68 -3.32
C ALA A 720 19.78 16.93 -1.88
N ASP A 721 20.52 17.69 -1.07
CA ASP A 721 20.11 18.03 0.30
C ASP A 721 18.79 18.83 0.34
N SER A 722 18.54 19.69 -0.66
CA SER A 722 17.27 20.43 -0.76
C SER A 722 16.12 19.50 -1.11
N LEU A 723 16.30 18.53 -2.03
CA LEU A 723 15.29 17.55 -2.37
C LEU A 723 14.98 16.65 -1.15
N ARG A 724 16.00 16.14 -0.45
CA ARG A 724 15.84 15.33 0.77
C ARG A 724 15.01 16.04 1.85
N LEU A 725 15.32 17.31 2.13
CA LEU A 725 14.54 18.12 3.07
C LEU A 725 13.11 18.36 2.59
N TYR A 726 12.94 18.59 1.30
CA TYR A 726 11.61 18.80 0.71
C TYR A 726 10.71 17.58 0.86
N GLU A 727 11.22 16.40 0.50
CA GLU A 727 10.50 15.12 0.65
C GLU A 727 10.03 14.88 2.10
N MET A 728 10.81 15.29 3.07
CA MET A 728 10.51 15.13 4.49
C MET A 728 9.63 16.25 5.08
N PHE A 729 9.42 17.33 4.36
CA PHE A 729 8.77 18.53 4.92
C PHE A 729 7.36 18.79 4.37
N MET A 730 7.12 18.49 3.09
CA MET A 730 5.95 19.00 2.37
C MET A 730 4.94 17.89 1.99
N GLY A 731 3.73 18.33 1.60
CA GLY A 731 2.67 17.54 1.00
C GLY A 731 2.79 17.41 -0.53
N PRO A 732 1.75 17.79 -1.33
CA PRO A 732 1.82 17.72 -2.79
C PRO A 732 3.03 18.45 -3.34
N PHE A 733 3.68 17.90 -4.37
CA PHE A 733 4.86 18.53 -4.98
C PHE A 733 4.54 19.94 -5.45
N SER A 734 5.41 20.89 -5.10
CA SER A 734 5.33 22.28 -5.57
C SER A 734 6.72 22.92 -5.62
N THR A 735 7.00 23.65 -6.67
CA THR A 735 8.26 24.41 -6.85
C THR A 735 8.47 25.44 -5.73
N SER A 736 7.40 26.12 -5.29
CA SER A 736 7.47 27.09 -4.19
C SER A 736 7.86 26.46 -2.83
N GLY A 737 7.52 25.17 -2.64
CA GLY A 737 7.89 24.43 -1.44
C GLY A 737 9.38 24.13 -1.37
N ILE A 738 9.97 23.69 -2.49
CA ILE A 738 11.40 23.38 -2.54
C ILE A 738 12.27 24.63 -2.37
N ASP A 739 11.84 25.77 -2.91
CA ASP A 739 12.45 27.07 -2.66
C ASP A 739 12.54 27.39 -1.16
N GLY A 740 11.52 27.01 -0.39
CA GLY A 740 11.48 27.23 1.05
C GLY A 740 12.61 26.56 1.80
N VAL A 741 12.83 25.25 1.54
CA VAL A 741 13.89 24.46 2.17
C VAL A 741 15.27 24.81 1.63
N HIS A 742 15.38 25.12 0.33
CA HIS A 742 16.62 25.62 -0.26
C HIS A 742 17.07 26.95 0.38
N ARG A 743 16.15 27.89 0.61
CA ARG A 743 16.43 29.13 1.36
C ARG A 743 16.84 28.87 2.81
N PHE A 744 16.30 27.84 3.44
CA PHE A 744 16.73 27.44 4.78
C PHE A 744 18.20 27.00 4.78
N LEU A 745 18.59 26.08 3.87
CA LEU A 745 20.00 25.64 3.74
C LEU A 745 20.92 26.82 3.40
N ALA A 746 20.52 27.72 2.53
CA ALA A 746 21.25 28.95 2.20
C ALA A 746 21.47 29.84 3.41
N ARG A 747 20.50 29.90 4.33
CA ARG A 747 20.64 30.65 5.57
C ARG A 747 21.61 29.97 6.53
N VAL A 748 21.57 28.63 6.65
CA VAL A 748 22.55 27.88 7.44
C VAL A 748 23.96 28.18 6.92
N TRP A 749 24.16 28.07 5.62
CA TRP A 749 25.43 28.33 4.98
C TRP A 749 25.95 29.76 5.27
N ARG A 750 25.10 30.77 5.02
CA ARG A 750 25.49 32.17 5.26
C ARG A 750 25.80 32.48 6.72
N LEU A 751 25.11 31.83 7.64
CA LEU A 751 25.34 32.01 9.07
C LEU A 751 26.74 31.49 9.48
N VAL A 752 27.16 30.33 8.93
CA VAL A 752 28.39 29.65 9.34
C VAL A 752 29.59 30.06 8.48
N VAL A 753 29.43 30.07 7.16
CA VAL A 753 30.52 30.30 6.18
C VAL A 753 30.58 31.77 5.72
N GLY A 754 29.45 32.44 5.74
CA GLY A 754 29.34 33.81 5.27
C GLY A 754 28.82 33.92 3.83
N SER A 755 28.83 35.16 3.28
CA SER A 755 28.43 35.47 1.91
C SER A 755 29.64 35.52 0.99
N PRO A 756 29.51 35.14 -0.31
CA PRO A 756 30.59 35.25 -1.26
C PRO A 756 30.96 36.73 -1.45
N SER A 757 32.26 37.04 -1.46
CA SER A 757 32.82 38.34 -1.81
C SER A 757 32.98 38.45 -3.34
N LEU A 758 33.26 39.68 -3.82
CA LEU A 758 33.40 39.97 -5.26
C LEU A 758 34.57 39.21 -5.92
N ASP A 759 35.55 38.76 -5.14
CA ASP A 759 36.69 37.96 -5.57
C ASP A 759 36.44 36.42 -5.53
N GLY A 760 35.18 36.00 -5.31
CA GLY A 760 34.79 34.59 -5.23
C GLY A 760 35.15 33.88 -3.92
N LYS A 761 35.81 34.57 -2.97
CA LYS A 761 36.04 34.05 -1.62
C LYS A 761 34.84 34.32 -0.73
N TYR A 762 34.61 33.42 0.21
CA TYR A 762 33.61 33.66 1.24
C TYR A 762 34.20 34.56 2.34
N ASN A 763 33.46 35.60 2.72
CA ASN A 763 33.76 36.35 3.94
C ASN A 763 33.68 35.38 5.11
N VAL A 764 34.57 35.59 6.10
CA VAL A 764 34.57 34.79 7.33
C VAL A 764 33.15 34.87 7.94
N GLY A 765 32.56 33.71 8.21
CA GLY A 765 31.25 33.66 8.87
C GLY A 765 31.31 34.23 10.29
N THR A 766 30.17 34.34 10.91
CA THR A 766 30.03 34.91 12.28
C THR A 766 30.44 33.90 13.38
N VAL A 767 31.09 32.81 13.02
CA VAL A 767 31.51 31.77 13.99
C VAL A 767 32.69 32.27 14.80
N ASP A 768 32.50 32.31 16.12
CA ASP A 768 33.58 32.61 17.09
C ASP A 768 34.22 31.26 17.49
N LEU A 769 35.41 30.99 16.96
CA LEU A 769 36.10 29.70 17.13
C LEU A 769 36.53 29.44 18.59
N ASP A 770 36.76 30.49 19.37
CA ASP A 770 37.21 30.43 20.77
C ASP A 770 36.14 30.84 21.78
N GLY A 771 34.92 31.14 21.27
CA GLY A 771 33.85 31.69 22.10
C GLY A 771 33.13 30.62 22.93
N GLU A 772 32.99 30.87 24.21
CA GLU A 772 32.16 30.05 25.12
C GLU A 772 30.67 30.36 24.92
N PRO A 773 29.81 29.32 24.84
CA PRO A 773 28.38 29.51 24.66
C PRO A 773 27.70 30.06 25.91
N SER A 774 26.86 31.05 25.76
CA SER A 774 25.99 31.57 26.83
C SER A 774 24.93 30.53 27.23
N LEU A 775 24.40 30.66 28.44
CA LEU A 775 23.35 29.79 28.95
C LEU A 775 22.07 29.81 28.05
N GLU A 776 21.76 30.93 27.44
CA GLU A 776 20.63 31.09 26.52
C GLU A 776 20.86 30.29 25.22
N GLN A 777 22.06 30.39 24.67
CA GLN A 777 22.47 29.64 23.47
C GLN A 777 22.42 28.11 23.71
N LEU A 778 22.95 27.66 24.87
CA LEU A 778 22.86 26.24 25.28
C LEU A 778 21.42 25.78 25.47
N ARG A 779 20.56 26.57 26.08
CA ARG A 779 19.14 26.27 26.22
C ARG A 779 18.44 26.18 24.86
N CYS A 780 18.76 27.09 23.95
CA CYS A 780 18.19 27.07 22.59
C CYS A 780 18.63 25.79 21.85
N LEU A 781 19.92 25.45 21.90
CA LEU A 781 20.50 24.25 21.30
C LEU A 781 19.84 22.97 21.86
N HIS A 782 19.84 22.81 23.19
CA HIS A 782 19.32 21.58 23.80
C HIS A 782 17.80 21.38 23.63
N ARG A 783 17.03 22.47 23.48
CA ARG A 783 15.63 22.39 23.03
C ARG A 783 15.52 21.86 21.61
N CYS A 784 16.38 22.33 20.72
CA CYS A 784 16.43 21.86 19.33
C CYS A 784 16.83 20.36 19.29
N ILE A 785 17.91 19.97 20.00
CA ILE A 785 18.34 18.56 20.09
C ILE A 785 17.20 17.67 20.59
N SER A 786 16.56 18.05 21.72
CA SER A 786 15.46 17.27 22.29
C SER A 786 14.31 17.08 21.30
N LYS A 787 13.95 18.18 20.61
CA LYS A 787 12.81 18.14 19.68
C LYS A 787 13.14 17.36 18.42
N VAL A 788 14.29 17.59 17.79
CA VAL A 788 14.66 16.86 16.57
C VAL A 788 14.82 15.38 16.85
N THR A 789 15.45 14.97 17.95
CA THR A 789 15.61 13.56 18.31
C THR A 789 14.25 12.87 18.49
N GLU A 790 13.35 13.48 19.29
CA GLU A 790 11.98 12.97 19.51
C GLU A 790 11.22 12.80 18.18
N GLU A 791 11.35 13.77 17.28
CA GLU A 791 10.58 13.79 16.04
C GLU A 791 11.13 12.82 14.98
N VAL A 792 12.45 12.65 14.90
CA VAL A 792 13.06 11.64 14.01
C VAL A 792 12.73 10.23 14.49
N GLU A 793 12.86 9.96 15.78
CA GLU A 793 12.50 8.63 16.34
C GLU A 793 10.99 8.34 16.20
N GLY A 794 10.17 9.37 16.20
CA GLY A 794 8.72 9.28 15.94
C GLY A 794 8.33 9.34 14.47
N THR A 795 9.30 9.37 13.53
CA THR A 795 9.08 9.48 12.08
C THR A 795 8.27 10.72 11.64
N ARG A 796 8.34 11.81 12.43
CA ARG A 796 7.71 13.11 12.15
C ARG A 796 8.77 14.10 11.68
N PHE A 797 9.40 13.81 10.57
CA PHE A 797 10.57 14.54 10.06
C PHE A 797 10.32 16.01 9.81
N ASN A 798 9.13 16.39 9.33
CA ASN A 798 8.74 17.79 9.08
C ASN A 798 8.82 18.66 10.35
N THR A 799 8.44 18.11 11.49
CA THR A 799 8.49 18.83 12.77
C THR A 799 9.94 19.00 13.22
N GLY A 800 10.80 18.01 12.97
CA GLY A 800 12.25 18.12 13.19
C GLY A 800 12.88 19.25 12.37
N ILE A 801 12.54 19.35 11.08
CA ILE A 801 13.00 20.45 10.20
C ILE A 801 12.53 21.81 10.74
N SER A 802 11.27 21.91 11.16
CA SER A 802 10.73 23.14 11.75
C SER A 802 11.51 23.56 13.00
N ALA A 803 11.88 22.62 13.88
CA ALA A 803 12.69 22.89 15.07
C ALA A 803 14.09 23.42 14.71
N MET A 804 14.73 22.88 13.67
CA MET A 804 16.00 23.39 13.16
C MET A 804 15.86 24.79 12.54
N MET A 805 14.75 25.08 11.84
CA MET A 805 14.46 26.42 11.34
C MET A 805 14.28 27.44 12.47
N GLU A 806 13.62 27.07 13.57
CA GLU A 806 13.48 27.91 14.78
C GLU A 806 14.82 28.19 15.42
N PHE A 807 15.70 27.19 15.51
CA PHE A 807 17.07 27.36 16.01
C PHE A 807 17.85 28.37 15.17
N ILE A 808 17.85 28.26 13.85
CA ILE A 808 18.53 29.19 12.94
C ILE A 808 17.95 30.59 13.05
N ASN A 809 16.63 30.75 13.22
CA ASN A 809 15.99 32.06 13.46
C ASN A 809 16.45 32.70 14.76
N ALA A 810 16.75 31.93 15.79
CA ALA A 810 17.31 32.42 17.03
C ALA A 810 18.80 32.77 16.87
N ALA A 811 19.59 31.90 16.21
CA ALA A 811 21.02 32.08 15.99
C ALA A 811 21.36 33.38 15.20
N TYR A 812 20.52 33.77 14.25
CA TYR A 812 20.65 35.04 13.52
C TYR A 812 20.50 36.29 14.38
N LYS A 813 20.04 36.17 15.62
CA LYS A 813 19.91 37.29 16.58
C LYS A 813 21.07 37.38 17.56
N TRP A 814 22.02 36.43 17.50
CA TRP A 814 23.16 36.40 18.39
C TRP A 814 24.30 37.23 17.82
N ASP A 815 24.98 38.00 18.69
CA ASP A 815 26.14 38.79 18.28
C ASP A 815 27.32 37.94 17.90
N LYS A 816 27.47 36.75 18.54
CA LYS A 816 28.52 35.78 18.30
C LYS A 816 27.95 34.39 18.24
N LEU A 817 28.51 33.58 17.39
CA LEU A 817 28.09 32.19 17.15
C LEU A 817 29.21 31.24 17.64
N PRO A 818 29.11 30.69 18.87
CA PRO A 818 30.18 29.83 19.41
C PRO A 818 30.31 28.51 18.60
N ARG A 819 31.54 28.13 18.29
CA ARG A 819 31.90 26.91 17.56
C ARG A 819 31.21 25.63 18.12
N PRO A 820 31.25 25.38 19.47
CA PRO A 820 30.64 24.15 20.00
C PRO A 820 29.12 24.02 19.74
N VAL A 821 28.43 25.17 19.64
CA VAL A 821 26.98 25.19 19.34
C VAL A 821 26.73 24.81 17.90
N ILE A 822 27.55 25.29 16.98
CA ILE A 822 27.41 24.99 15.54
C ILE A 822 27.83 23.56 15.20
N GLU A 823 28.87 23.03 15.86
CA GLU A 823 29.29 21.63 15.73
C GLU A 823 28.13 20.69 16.09
N GLN A 824 27.51 20.93 17.24
CA GLN A 824 26.33 20.14 17.66
C GLN A 824 25.14 20.30 16.70
N PHE A 825 24.92 21.50 16.16
CA PHE A 825 23.89 21.74 15.15
C PHE A 825 24.21 21.04 13.83
N ALA A 826 25.47 21.02 13.36
CA ALA A 826 25.89 20.30 12.16
C ALA A 826 25.64 18.77 12.28
N LEU A 827 25.96 18.20 13.45
CA LEU A 827 25.66 16.80 13.76
C LEU A 827 24.12 16.52 13.75
N LEU A 828 23.34 17.46 14.27
CA LEU A 828 21.88 17.34 14.29
C LEU A 828 21.24 17.46 12.89
N LEU A 829 21.80 18.29 12.02
CA LEU A 829 21.36 18.49 10.64
C LEU A 829 21.76 17.33 9.72
N SER A 830 22.86 16.60 10.07
CA SER A 830 23.50 15.63 9.16
C SER A 830 22.60 14.50 8.65
N PRO A 831 21.63 13.95 9.40
CA PRO A 831 20.72 12.95 8.84
C PRO A 831 19.86 13.51 7.70
N TYR A 832 19.49 14.78 7.77
CA TYR A 832 18.62 15.45 6.80
C TYR A 832 19.37 16.00 5.58
N ALA A 833 20.47 16.72 5.83
CA ALA A 833 21.28 17.39 4.82
C ALA A 833 22.76 17.00 4.98
N PRO A 834 23.10 15.75 4.62
CA PRO A 834 24.41 15.19 4.94
C PRO A 834 25.57 15.89 4.24
N HIS A 835 25.44 16.29 2.99
CA HIS A 835 26.52 16.93 2.23
C HIS A 835 26.86 18.30 2.81
N MET A 836 25.85 19.11 3.11
CA MET A 836 26.06 20.40 3.75
C MET A 836 26.72 20.25 5.13
N SER A 837 26.25 19.30 5.92
CA SER A 837 26.75 19.09 7.28
C SER A 837 28.20 18.65 7.30
N GLU A 838 28.60 17.76 6.40
CA GLU A 838 30.03 17.36 6.23
C GLU A 838 30.88 18.54 5.83
N GLU A 839 30.44 19.38 4.92
CA GLU A 839 31.20 20.54 4.49
C GLU A 839 31.34 21.56 5.62
N LEU A 840 30.28 21.80 6.40
CA LEU A 840 30.34 22.66 7.58
C LEU A 840 31.31 22.11 8.62
N TRP A 841 31.29 20.80 8.88
CA TRP A 841 32.18 20.11 9.81
C TRP A 841 33.65 20.24 9.41
N SER A 842 33.93 20.00 8.13
CA SER A 842 35.27 20.20 7.58
C SER A 842 35.76 21.64 7.70
N ARG A 843 34.89 22.62 7.45
CA ARG A 843 35.23 24.07 7.57
C ARG A 843 35.41 24.55 9.02
N LEU A 844 34.81 23.83 9.97
CA LEU A 844 35.06 24.05 11.39
C LEU A 844 36.42 23.49 11.85
N GLY A 845 37.19 22.85 10.96
CA GLY A 845 38.55 22.39 11.20
C GLY A 845 38.69 20.90 11.54
N HIS A 846 37.66 20.12 11.36
CA HIS A 846 37.70 18.67 11.54
C HIS A 846 38.24 17.96 10.28
N SER A 847 39.09 16.96 10.48
CA SER A 847 39.73 16.17 9.39
C SER A 847 38.99 14.86 9.09
N THR A 848 38.12 14.40 9.99
CA THR A 848 37.33 13.16 9.87
C THR A 848 35.89 13.49 9.50
N SER A 849 35.22 12.55 8.85
CA SER A 849 33.78 12.68 8.55
C SER A 849 32.95 12.74 9.82
N LEU A 850 31.95 13.58 9.84
CA LEU A 850 30.98 13.67 10.94
C LEU A 850 30.13 12.40 11.08
N ALA A 851 30.09 11.54 10.07
CA ALA A 851 29.35 10.26 10.11
C ALA A 851 29.86 9.31 11.20
N TYR A 852 31.10 9.50 11.67
CA TYR A 852 31.70 8.71 12.76
C TYR A 852 31.53 9.34 14.15
N GLU A 853 30.98 10.55 14.21
CA GLU A 853 30.78 11.26 15.47
C GLU A 853 29.48 10.84 16.18
N PRO A 854 29.46 10.87 17.52
CA PRO A 854 28.25 10.54 18.27
C PRO A 854 27.15 11.58 18.08
N TYR A 855 25.92 11.09 17.97
CA TYR A 855 24.75 11.99 17.88
C TYR A 855 24.60 12.85 19.13
N PRO A 856 24.23 14.13 18.98
CA PRO A 856 24.06 15.05 20.10
C PRO A 856 23.09 14.54 21.18
N THR A 857 23.51 14.58 22.43
CA THR A 857 22.67 14.18 23.55
C THR A 857 22.12 15.38 24.32
N VAL A 858 20.89 15.25 24.78
CA VAL A 858 20.21 16.28 25.56
C VAL A 858 20.77 16.34 26.97
N ASN A 859 21.19 17.51 27.43
CA ASN A 859 21.41 17.76 28.85
C ASN A 859 20.11 18.33 29.47
N PRO A 860 19.44 17.58 30.38
CA PRO A 860 18.17 17.98 30.98
C PRO A 860 18.23 19.29 31.78
N GLU A 861 19.42 19.69 32.28
CA GLU A 861 19.58 20.93 33.04
C GLU A 861 19.28 22.17 32.19
N TYR A 862 19.65 22.14 30.91
CA TYR A 862 19.36 23.24 29.99
C TYR A 862 17.90 23.30 29.53
N LEU A 863 17.11 22.22 29.73
CA LEU A 863 15.67 22.22 29.47
C LEU A 863 14.84 22.79 30.63
N LYS A 864 15.45 23.00 31.80
CA LYS A 864 14.75 23.62 32.95
C LYS A 864 14.47 25.09 32.65
N GLU A 865 13.24 25.39 32.27
CA GLU A 865 12.79 26.77 32.06
C GLU A 865 12.67 27.49 33.41
N SER A 866 13.44 28.56 33.58
CA SER A 866 13.29 29.46 34.71
C SER A 866 12.18 30.49 34.49
N THR A 867 11.76 30.69 33.23
CA THR A 867 10.75 31.69 32.84
C THR A 867 9.66 31.04 31.99
N VAL A 868 8.46 31.63 32.03
CA VAL A 868 7.28 31.18 31.25
C VAL A 868 6.71 32.41 30.54
N VAL A 869 6.29 32.31 29.33
CA VAL A 869 5.61 33.33 28.58
C VAL A 869 4.11 33.29 28.87
N LEU A 870 3.59 34.30 29.51
CA LEU A 870 2.17 34.39 29.79
C LEU A 870 1.48 35.32 28.78
N PRO A 871 0.42 34.87 28.10
CA PRO A 871 -0.39 35.72 27.25
C PRO A 871 -1.21 36.68 28.10
N VAL A 872 -1.11 37.96 27.77
CA VAL A 872 -1.89 39.02 28.45
C VAL A 872 -3.15 39.31 27.65
N GLN A 873 -4.28 39.09 28.28
CA GLN A 873 -5.59 39.39 27.72
C GLN A 873 -6.19 40.63 28.37
N ILE A 874 -6.65 41.56 27.55
CA ILE A 874 -7.38 42.75 28.00
C ILE A 874 -8.76 42.71 27.35
N ASN A 875 -9.81 42.70 28.19
CA ASN A 875 -11.22 42.57 27.77
C ASN A 875 -11.44 41.32 26.84
N GLY A 876 -10.87 40.16 27.22
CA GLY A 876 -11.03 38.88 26.52
C GLY A 876 -10.25 38.75 25.22
N LYS A 877 -9.45 39.76 24.81
CA LYS A 877 -8.61 39.68 23.60
C LYS A 877 -7.14 39.68 24.00
N THR A 878 -6.35 38.75 23.48
CA THR A 878 -4.89 38.72 23.66
C THR A 878 -4.27 39.97 23.01
N ARG A 879 -3.51 40.76 23.78
CA ARG A 879 -2.89 42.00 23.37
C ARG A 879 -1.37 41.94 23.30
N GLY A 880 -0.78 40.94 23.97
CA GLY A 880 0.64 40.68 23.97
C GLY A 880 0.99 39.53 24.91
N THR A 881 2.30 39.36 25.14
CA THR A 881 2.83 38.34 26.03
C THR A 881 3.86 38.95 26.95
N VAL A 882 3.96 38.48 28.19
CA VAL A 882 5.02 38.86 29.14
C VAL A 882 5.79 37.64 29.56
N GLN A 883 7.11 37.78 29.69
CA GLN A 883 7.97 36.72 30.15
C GLN A 883 8.15 36.86 31.68
N VAL A 884 7.72 35.85 32.42
CA VAL A 884 7.74 35.85 33.88
C VAL A 884 8.51 34.64 34.42
N LYS A 885 9.07 34.75 35.63
CA LYS A 885 9.63 33.59 36.31
C LYS A 885 8.55 32.54 36.59
N LYS A 886 8.88 31.25 36.54
CA LYS A 886 7.92 30.13 36.71
C LYS A 886 7.16 30.16 38.04
N GLN A 887 7.69 30.81 39.03
CA GLN A 887 7.12 31.02 40.36
C GLN A 887 6.78 32.50 40.61
N CYS A 888 6.47 33.28 39.58
CA CYS A 888 6.08 34.68 39.75
C CYS A 888 4.73 34.82 40.44
N THR A 889 4.59 35.88 41.20
CA THR A 889 3.31 36.25 41.82
C THR A 889 2.42 36.95 40.79
N GLU A 890 1.12 37.12 41.11
CA GLU A 890 0.18 37.89 40.28
C GLU A 890 0.68 39.34 40.14
N GLU A 891 1.26 39.90 41.20
CA GLU A 891 1.75 41.27 41.23
C GLU A 891 2.97 41.50 40.34
N ASP A 892 3.90 40.52 40.30
CA ASP A 892 5.07 40.52 39.40
C ASP A 892 4.63 40.45 37.94
N ALA A 893 3.75 39.50 37.62
CA ALA A 893 3.24 39.34 36.25
C ALA A 893 2.49 40.56 35.76
N PHE A 894 1.70 41.20 36.65
CA PHE A 894 0.95 42.40 36.34
C PHE A 894 1.89 43.64 36.24
N GLY A 895 2.90 43.75 37.11
CA GLY A 895 3.93 44.80 37.03
C GLY A 895 4.66 44.78 35.69
N LEU A 896 5.11 43.59 35.24
CA LEU A 896 5.75 43.42 33.96
C LEU A 896 4.80 43.71 32.76
N ALA A 897 3.56 43.32 32.85
CA ALA A 897 2.56 43.61 31.81
C ALA A 897 2.23 45.09 31.71
N SER A 898 2.21 45.80 32.84
CA SER A 898 1.96 47.25 32.89
C SER A 898 3.16 48.07 32.43
N SER A 899 4.37 47.54 32.61
CA SER A 899 5.62 48.21 32.20
C SER A 899 5.93 47.99 30.70
N ASP A 900 5.29 47.02 30.02
CA ASP A 900 5.49 46.78 28.60
C ASP A 900 4.89 47.91 27.74
N PRO A 901 5.69 48.60 26.89
CA PRO A 901 5.21 49.72 26.10
C PRO A 901 4.08 49.40 25.10
N LYS A 902 3.94 48.14 24.73
CA LYS A 902 2.86 47.66 23.82
C LYS A 902 1.56 47.42 24.59
N LEU A 903 1.67 46.96 25.82
CA LEU A 903 0.52 46.60 26.67
C LEU A 903 0.01 47.80 27.46
N SER A 904 0.90 48.70 27.92
CA SER A 904 0.55 49.91 28.67
C SER A 904 -0.42 50.81 27.90
N LYS A 905 -0.27 50.95 26.58
CA LYS A 905 -1.20 51.70 25.69
C LYS A 905 -2.66 51.29 25.82
N PHE A 906 -2.93 50.05 26.21
CA PHE A 906 -4.30 49.54 26.38
C PHE A 906 -4.81 49.75 27.81
N LEU A 907 -3.91 50.07 28.75
CA LEU A 907 -4.20 50.26 30.17
C LEU A 907 -4.25 51.73 30.57
N ASP A 908 -3.51 52.61 29.85
CA ASP A 908 -3.42 54.03 30.13
C ASP A 908 -4.80 54.72 30.18
N GLY A 909 -5.05 55.45 31.30
CA GLY A 909 -6.29 56.17 31.55
C GLY A 909 -7.52 55.32 31.83
N LYS A 910 -7.37 53.98 32.06
CA LYS A 910 -8.49 53.08 32.31
C LYS A 910 -8.43 52.46 33.68
N THR A 911 -9.60 52.43 34.37
CA THR A 911 -9.76 51.78 35.66
C THR A 911 -9.87 50.25 35.47
N ILE A 912 -9.00 49.48 36.10
CA ILE A 912 -9.02 48.01 36.04
C ILE A 912 -10.09 47.49 37.00
N LYS A 913 -11.17 46.89 36.46
CA LYS A 913 -12.28 46.33 37.25
C LYS A 913 -11.97 44.98 37.90
N LYS A 914 -11.17 44.12 37.23
CA LYS A 914 -10.84 42.78 37.73
C LYS A 914 -9.51 42.30 37.12
N ARG A 915 -8.66 41.73 37.96
CA ARG A 915 -7.45 40.99 37.54
C ARG A 915 -7.71 39.50 37.63
N ILE A 916 -7.18 38.71 36.71
CA ILE A 916 -7.25 37.26 36.72
C ILE A 916 -5.86 36.75 36.37
N PHE A 917 -5.20 36.12 37.29
CA PHE A 917 -3.93 35.45 37.10
C PHE A 917 -4.13 33.92 37.14
N VAL A 918 -3.61 33.24 36.13
CA VAL A 918 -3.60 31.76 36.04
C VAL A 918 -2.14 31.34 36.18
N PRO A 919 -1.71 30.79 37.30
CA PRO A 919 -0.35 30.30 37.48
C PRO A 919 -0.04 29.21 36.43
N ALA A 920 1.17 29.24 35.89
CA ALA A 920 1.62 28.17 34.97
C ALA A 920 1.71 26.85 35.77
N MET A 921 0.83 25.93 35.47
CA MET A 921 0.90 24.59 36.07
C MET A 921 2.16 23.85 35.61
N THR A 922 2.98 23.39 36.54
CA THR A 922 4.06 22.46 36.31
C THR A 922 3.48 21.14 35.80
N LYS A 923 3.68 20.81 34.53
CA LYS A 923 3.45 19.42 34.08
C LYS A 923 4.36 18.49 34.89
N LYS A 924 3.77 17.60 35.71
CA LYS A 924 4.53 16.47 36.27
C LYS A 924 5.01 15.62 35.09
N PRO A 925 6.27 15.20 35.06
CA PRO A 925 6.73 14.21 34.09
C PRO A 925 6.08 12.86 34.38
N GLY A 926 5.34 12.31 33.43
CA GLY A 926 4.84 10.94 33.52
C GLY A 926 3.34 10.76 33.41
N LEU A 927 2.75 11.11 32.29
CA LEU A 927 1.67 10.36 31.63
C LEU A 927 1.52 10.99 30.23
N SER A 928 1.75 10.18 29.21
CA SER A 928 1.56 10.56 27.82
C SER A 928 0.20 11.21 27.63
N MET A 929 0.14 12.35 26.91
CA MET A 929 -1.10 13.09 26.65
C MET A 929 -2.19 12.22 25.99
N ARG A 930 -1.80 11.13 25.31
CA ARG A 930 -2.70 10.07 24.82
C ARG A 930 -3.47 9.36 25.95
N HIS A 931 -2.84 9.09 27.10
CA HIS A 931 -3.53 8.42 28.23
C HIS A 931 -4.49 9.38 28.95
N VAL A 932 -4.16 10.68 29.02
CA VAL A 932 -5.04 11.69 29.66
C VAL A 932 -6.23 12.01 28.75
N LEU A 933 -6.05 12.11 27.43
CA LEU A 933 -7.13 12.24 26.46
C LEU A 933 -8.02 11.00 26.45
N CYS A 934 -7.43 9.79 26.41
CA CYS A 934 -8.20 8.55 26.44
C CYS A 934 -8.99 8.38 27.76
N PHE A 935 -8.43 8.81 28.90
CA PHE A 935 -9.14 8.77 30.19
C PHE A 935 -10.24 9.84 30.26
N GLY A 936 -10.00 11.03 29.73
CA GLY A 936 -10.99 12.11 29.61
C GLY A 936 -12.15 11.70 28.72
N TRP A 937 -11.88 11.09 27.58
CA TRP A 937 -12.92 10.58 26.66
C TRP A 937 -13.70 9.41 27.27
N LYS A 938 -13.06 8.46 27.94
CA LYS A 938 -13.75 7.38 28.65
C LYS A 938 -14.66 7.91 29.77
N LEU A 939 -14.22 8.97 30.46
CA LEU A 939 -15.04 9.61 31.49
C LEU A 939 -16.25 10.35 30.88
N VAL A 940 -16.05 11.07 29.75
CA VAL A 940 -17.14 11.75 29.03
C VAL A 940 -18.15 10.75 28.48
N ILE A 941 -17.69 9.64 27.90
CA ILE A 941 -18.57 8.56 27.42
C ILE A 941 -19.32 7.94 28.61
N LEU A 942 -18.64 7.64 29.71
CA LEU A 942 -19.28 7.07 30.91
C LEU A 942 -20.35 8.00 31.48
N VAL A 943 -20.05 9.30 31.60
CA VAL A 943 -21.03 10.32 32.07
C VAL A 943 -22.19 10.44 31.08
N SER A 944 -21.94 10.41 29.77
CA SER A 944 -23.00 10.45 28.76
C SER A 944 -23.88 9.21 28.81
N VAL A 945 -23.31 8.02 28.96
CA VAL A 945 -24.08 6.76 29.13
C VAL A 945 -24.91 6.80 30.43
N VAL A 946 -24.35 7.27 31.54
CA VAL A 946 -25.08 7.42 32.81
C VAL A 946 -26.22 8.41 32.67
N LEU A 947 -26.02 9.53 31.97
CA LEU A 947 -27.08 10.51 31.69
C LEU A 947 -28.17 9.97 30.76
N CYS A 948 -27.78 9.17 29.76
CA CYS A 948 -28.75 8.48 28.88
C CYS A 948 -29.57 7.43 29.65
N VAL A 949 -28.94 6.65 30.52
CA VAL A 949 -29.64 5.68 31.37
C VAL A 949 -30.57 6.40 32.38
N PHE A 950 -30.13 7.53 32.94
CA PHE A 950 -30.97 8.34 33.85
C PHE A 950 -32.19 8.98 33.07
N ALA A 951 -31.97 9.45 31.87
CA ALA A 951 -33.05 9.95 31.00
C ALA A 951 -34.03 8.85 30.62
N TYR A 952 -33.52 7.66 30.27
CA TYR A 952 -34.32 6.47 29.96
C TYR A 952 -35.17 6.02 31.17
N LEU A 953 -34.55 5.92 32.37
CA LEU A 953 -35.28 5.58 33.60
C LEU A 953 -36.34 6.65 33.99
N ARG A 954 -36.07 7.95 33.74
CA ARG A 954 -37.04 9.03 33.91
C ARG A 954 -38.19 8.94 32.94
N ILE A 955 -37.93 8.61 31.66
CA ILE A 955 -38.95 8.38 30.65
C ILE A 955 -39.81 7.18 31.01
N GLN A 956 -39.24 6.08 31.47
CA GLN A 956 -39.96 4.90 31.99
C GLN A 956 -40.83 5.24 33.22
N GLN A 957 -40.30 6.00 34.18
CA GLN A 957 -41.10 6.47 35.32
C GLN A 957 -42.29 7.38 34.91
N TYR A 958 -42.06 8.23 33.88
CA TYR A 958 -43.13 9.10 33.35
C TYR A 958 -44.19 8.30 32.60
N SER A 959 -43.79 7.25 31.86
CA SER A 959 -44.68 6.33 31.16
C SER A 959 -45.55 5.50 32.12
N GLN A 960 -45.03 5.12 33.30
CA GLN A 960 -45.77 4.38 34.32
C GLN A 960 -46.72 5.27 35.14
N SER A 961 -46.43 6.59 35.25
CA SER A 961 -47.29 7.53 35.97
C SER A 961 -48.45 8.10 35.16
N THR A 962 -48.44 7.98 33.85
CA THR A 962 -49.52 8.46 32.93
C THR A 962 -50.61 7.42 32.68
N ALA A 963 -50.52 6.20 33.25
CA ALA A 963 -51.53 5.16 33.10
C ALA A 963 -52.74 5.29 34.05
N ALA A 964 -52.79 6.32 34.92
CA ALA A 964 -53.87 6.51 35.89
C ALA A 964 -54.38 7.95 35.97
N LEU A 965 -55.10 8.44 34.95
CA LEU A 965 -56.08 9.52 35.09
C LEU A 965 -57.01 9.61 33.86
N PRO A 966 -58.32 9.92 34.05
CA PRO A 966 -59.32 9.74 32.99
C PRO A 966 -59.44 10.94 32.04
N ARG A 967 -59.77 10.60 30.79
CA ARG A 967 -60.04 11.50 29.68
C ARG A 967 -61.09 12.57 30.00
N LYS A 968 -60.76 13.85 29.82
CA LYS A 968 -61.76 14.85 29.40
C LYS A 968 -61.20 15.62 28.18
N SER A 969 -62.04 15.55 27.14
CA SER A 969 -61.87 16.14 25.84
C SER A 969 -61.79 17.67 25.84
N ARG A 970 -60.85 18.26 25.08
CA ARG A 970 -61.07 19.41 24.21
C ARG A 970 -60.10 19.46 23.08
N SER A 971 -60.61 19.44 21.88
CA SER A 971 -59.97 19.54 20.59
C SER A 971 -59.27 20.87 20.40
N LEU A 972 -57.99 20.82 19.97
CA LEU A 972 -57.40 21.75 19.02
C LEU A 972 -56.39 20.97 18.20
N ALA A 973 -56.78 20.78 16.95
CA ALA A 973 -55.97 20.12 15.94
C ALA A 973 -54.76 21.00 15.59
N TYR A 974 -53.57 20.50 15.78
CA TYR A 974 -52.40 20.86 14.99
C TYR A 974 -51.79 19.57 14.51
N ASP A 975 -51.88 19.40 13.22
CA ASP A 975 -51.30 18.31 12.44
C ASP A 975 -49.76 18.47 12.45
N PHE A 976 -49.05 17.57 13.12
CA PHE A 976 -47.61 17.42 13.03
C PHE A 976 -47.31 15.98 12.65
N SER A 977 -47.36 15.72 11.33
CA SER A 977 -46.75 14.52 10.74
C SER A 977 -45.27 14.78 10.54
N GLY A 978 -44.46 14.43 11.52
CA GLY A 978 -43.00 14.47 11.46
C GLY A 978 -42.38 13.85 12.71
N ASN A 979 -41.51 12.88 12.52
CA ASN A 979 -40.71 12.31 13.61
C ASN A 979 -40.00 13.42 14.41
N PRO A 980 -39.94 13.33 15.74
CA PRO A 980 -39.29 14.33 16.56
C PRO A 980 -37.79 14.37 16.23
N LYS A 981 -37.30 15.42 15.59
CA LYS A 981 -35.89 15.70 15.38
C LYS A 981 -35.39 16.41 16.62
N MET A 982 -34.45 15.81 17.37
CA MET A 982 -33.69 16.50 18.39
C MET A 982 -32.67 17.39 17.70
N ALA A 983 -32.81 18.72 17.80
CA ALA A 983 -31.82 19.66 17.33
C ALA A 983 -30.82 19.95 18.46
N PHE A 984 -29.59 19.58 18.29
CA PHE A 984 -28.49 20.01 19.15
C PHE A 984 -27.95 21.35 18.64
N LEU A 985 -28.14 22.40 19.43
CA LEU A 985 -27.58 23.71 19.12
C LEU A 985 -26.15 23.77 19.68
N PHE A 986 -25.16 23.61 18.82
CA PHE A 986 -23.76 23.84 19.18
C PHE A 986 -23.37 25.27 18.82
N LEU A 987 -23.03 26.08 19.81
CA LEU A 987 -22.37 27.36 19.62
C LEU A 987 -20.88 27.10 19.31
N VAL A 988 -20.57 26.91 18.02
CA VAL A 988 -19.21 26.77 17.54
C VAL A 988 -18.64 28.15 17.21
N ARG A 989 -17.57 28.51 17.88
CA ARG A 989 -16.76 29.69 17.57
C ARG A 989 -15.91 29.37 16.33
N ARG A 990 -16.01 30.16 15.27
CA ARG A 990 -15.16 30.10 14.08
C ARG A 990 -13.68 29.99 14.45
N ASN A 991 -12.95 29.09 13.77
CA ASN A 991 -11.49 28.78 13.82
C ASN A 991 -11.06 27.68 14.79
N LEU A 992 -11.63 26.49 14.70
CA LEU A 992 -10.98 25.26 15.13
C LEU A 992 -10.81 24.36 13.91
N PRO A 993 -9.59 23.83 13.64
CA PRO A 993 -9.35 22.91 12.52
C PRO A 993 -9.82 21.49 12.92
N LEU A 994 -11.11 21.25 12.87
CA LEU A 994 -11.71 19.97 13.26
C LEU A 994 -12.74 19.49 12.21
N ASP A 995 -12.66 20.00 10.98
CA ASP A 995 -13.60 19.67 9.90
C ASP A 995 -13.66 18.15 9.62
N PHE A 996 -12.53 17.44 9.68
CA PHE A 996 -12.50 15.99 9.50
C PHE A 996 -13.19 15.19 10.63
N LEU A 997 -13.22 15.72 11.85
CA LEU A 997 -13.92 15.09 12.98
C LEU A 997 -15.45 15.28 12.85
N TRP A 998 -15.87 16.36 12.19
CA TRP A 998 -17.28 16.59 11.91
C TRP A 998 -17.80 15.73 10.76
N GLU A 999 -17.02 15.54 9.70
CA GLU A 999 -17.35 14.57 8.63
C GLU A 999 -17.51 13.16 9.21
N SER A 1000 -16.54 12.67 9.99
CA SER A 1000 -16.65 11.36 10.66
C SER A 1000 -17.83 11.27 11.63
N PHE A 1001 -18.17 12.37 12.33
CA PHE A 1001 -19.31 12.38 13.25
C PHE A 1001 -20.65 12.35 12.51
N PHE A 1002 -20.75 13.03 11.36
CA PHE A 1002 -21.97 13.01 10.54
C PHE A 1002 -22.10 11.74 9.70
N GLU A 1003 -21.00 11.09 9.31
CA GLU A 1003 -21.03 9.75 8.72
C GLU A 1003 -21.49 8.70 9.76
N VAL A 1004 -21.02 8.76 10.99
CA VAL A 1004 -21.55 7.95 12.10
C VAL A 1004 -23.02 8.30 12.38
N GLY A 1005 -23.39 9.57 12.30
CA GLY A 1005 -24.79 10.02 12.42
C GLY A 1005 -25.70 9.51 11.29
N ALA A 1006 -25.17 9.31 10.08
CA ALA A 1006 -25.89 8.65 8.98
C ALA A 1006 -26.09 7.14 9.26
N ILE A 1007 -25.17 6.51 9.94
CA ILE A 1007 -25.33 5.13 10.43
C ILE A 1007 -26.40 5.08 11.55
N PHE A 1008 -26.44 6.04 12.47
CA PHE A 1008 -27.49 6.11 13.49
C PHE A 1008 -28.88 6.44 12.90
N ASN A 1009 -28.98 7.18 11.81
CA ASN A 1009 -30.24 7.37 11.08
C ASN A 1009 -30.73 6.10 10.36
N SER A 1010 -29.83 5.15 10.05
CA SER A 1010 -30.19 3.82 9.54
C SER A 1010 -30.69 2.86 10.63
N PHE A 1011 -30.47 3.18 11.92
CA PHE A 1011 -30.91 2.38 13.07
C PHE A 1011 -32.21 2.90 13.73
N GLY A 1012 -32.88 3.92 13.19
CA GLY A 1012 -34.23 4.29 13.63
C GLY A 1012 -34.33 4.72 15.10
N ILE A 1013 -33.34 5.40 15.68
CA ILE A 1013 -33.40 6.03 17.02
C ILE A 1013 -33.34 7.54 16.83
#